data_ee71ee49555c9a049b793c4386177b30
#
_entry.id   ee71ee49555c9a049b793c4386177b30
#
_cell.length_a   1.000
_cell.length_b   1.000
_cell.length_c   1.000
_cell.angle_alpha   90.00
_cell.angle_beta   90.00
_cell.angle_gamma   90.00
#
_symmetry.space_group_name_H-M   'P 1'
#
loop_
_entity.id
_entity.type
_entity.pdbx_description
1 polymer ?
#
loop_
_entity_poly.entity_id
_entity_poly.type
_entity_poly.pdbx_seq_one_letter_code
_entity_poly.pdbx_strand_id
1 'polypeptide(L)'
;MPETPTGLRRSKRLGDIQLQPAHQTNAQEDDMTIPTQNGTRRRVGGGRGRGRGRSNVAAVAKGPSTGARGRPVGARRANAVRSIELCLAPPCQVFPQTFDPDLVDPAFNKIEGPGDKDVAIAGRSADKIIGAEEANTTPVPQRVQVGYSPVYMTEKKLGKGGFGQVYAGRRVSGGIGRLGPDAVQVAIKFEHQNSKGCNYSPPNEWQVYDNVNGCYGIPWVHYKGRQGEFYVMVMDMLGPSLWDVWNTSGQSMPPSMVGCIAMEAISILEKLHLKGFVHGDVKPENFLLGQPGTVDEKKLYLVDLGLATRWKDLASGEHVEYDQRPDIFRGTLRYASVHAHLGRTGSRRDDLESLAYTLIFLMKGRLPWQGCQGDNKNFLVCKKKMAISPELMRCFCPAPFQQFFEAVINMKFDEEPDYVKLITFFDTIVEPCASLRPIKIDGALKVWQKRVRLTLNLEEDEQPRKKVRLGNPATQWISVYNARNPMKQRYHFNVAEPRILQHVEKGKADGLYISSVASGGNLWAIVMDAGTGFSSQCFEISDGFLQKDWIMEQWEKNFYITSLAGADNGHSLIVMSKGTPYTQQSYKVSDSFPFKWINKKWKEGFFVTSMATAGSRWCVVMSRNAGYYDQVVELDFLYPSDGIHRRWETGYRITSMAATPDQAAFILSTLRYKLVEEGQETLRTSAFPSTHIKEKWSRNLYIDSVCYGRTVS
;
A
#
# COMPACT_ATOMS: atom_id res chain seq x y z
N MET A 1 -24.28 67.47 4.47
CA MET A 1 -24.29 68.49 5.56
C MET A 1 -25.64 68.51 6.23
N PRO A 2 -25.77 68.60 7.51
CA PRO A 2 -24.77 68.51 8.60
C PRO A 2 -25.14 67.36 9.57
N GLU A 3 -24.54 66.93 10.63
CA GLU A 3 -23.46 67.41 11.52
C GLU A 3 -23.10 66.26 12.46
N THR A 4 -21.85 66.19 12.86
CA THR A 4 -21.39 65.51 14.06
C THR A 4 -21.67 66.37 15.29
N PRO A 5 -21.68 65.84 16.55
CA PRO A 5 -20.51 66.00 17.37
C PRO A 5 -20.20 64.86 18.39
N THR A 6 -18.93 64.52 18.51
CA THR A 6 -18.00 64.61 19.65
C THR A 6 -18.47 64.26 21.06
N GLY A 7 -17.70 63.44 21.75
CA GLY A 7 -17.77 63.22 23.19
C GLY A 7 -16.67 62.29 23.72
N LEU A 8 -15.54 62.86 24.05
CA LEU A 8 -14.41 62.32 24.84
C LEU A 8 -14.84 61.93 26.28
N ARG A 9 -14.23 60.86 26.85
CA ARG A 9 -13.43 60.85 28.08
C ARG A 9 -13.11 59.43 28.59
N ARG A 10 -11.80 59.11 28.56
CA ARG A 10 -10.87 58.87 29.71
C ARG A 10 -11.09 57.57 30.50
N SER A 11 -10.19 56.60 30.28
CA SER A 11 -9.11 56.28 31.25
C SER A 11 -9.52 55.60 32.56
N LYS A 12 -9.12 54.32 32.71
CA LYS A 12 -8.54 53.81 33.98
C LYS A 12 -7.77 52.50 33.76
N ARG A 13 -6.48 52.61 33.95
CA ARG A 13 -5.53 51.78 34.68
C ARG A 13 -5.38 50.30 34.29
N LEU A 14 -4.19 50.03 33.75
CA LEU A 14 -3.43 48.81 33.87
C LEU A 14 -3.44 48.31 35.33
N GLY A 15 -3.81 47.05 35.52
CA GLY A 15 -3.49 46.26 36.68
C GLY A 15 -2.43 45.26 36.27
N ASP A 16 -1.27 45.35 36.86
CA ASP A 16 -0.15 44.42 36.75
C ASP A 16 -0.61 43.03 37.18
N ILE A 17 -0.68 42.10 36.20
CA ILE A 17 -0.71 40.67 36.49
C ILE A 17 0.74 40.23 36.45
N GLN A 18 1.34 40.08 37.61
CA GLN A 18 2.59 39.34 37.80
C GLN A 18 2.41 37.91 37.27
N LEU A 19 3.17 37.59 36.25
CA LEU A 19 3.40 36.20 35.80
C LEU A 19 4.19 35.50 36.92
N GLN A 20 3.51 34.68 37.71
CA GLN A 20 4.20 33.69 38.55
C GLN A 20 4.90 32.69 37.60
N PRO A 21 6.15 32.28 37.86
CA PRO A 21 6.86 31.31 37.10
C PRO A 21 6.09 29.97 37.18
N ALA A 22 5.83 29.36 36.03
CA ALA A 22 5.27 28.04 35.93
C ALA A 22 6.04 27.08 36.83
N HIS A 23 5.33 26.40 37.73
CA HIS A 23 5.85 25.27 38.47
C HIS A 23 6.48 24.30 37.49
N GLN A 24 7.81 24.15 37.58
CA GLN A 24 8.50 22.99 37.05
C GLN A 24 7.89 21.76 37.71
N THR A 25 7.02 21.06 37.00
CA THR A 25 6.66 19.71 37.36
C THR A 25 7.94 18.89 37.27
N ASN A 26 8.51 18.56 38.43
CA ASN A 26 9.56 17.56 38.54
C ASN A 26 9.05 16.29 37.86
N ALA A 27 9.58 15.99 36.66
CA ALA A 27 9.42 14.72 36.04
C ALA A 27 10.01 13.65 36.96
N GLN A 28 9.17 12.88 37.64
CA GLN A 28 9.62 11.76 38.44
C GLN A 28 10.32 10.77 37.50
N GLU A 29 11.61 10.61 37.77
CA GLU A 29 12.43 9.63 37.06
C GLU A 29 12.09 8.24 37.57
N ASP A 30 11.27 7.50 36.80
CA ASP A 30 11.07 6.07 37.01
C ASP A 30 12.27 5.30 36.44
N ASP A 31 13.32 5.13 37.26
CA ASP A 31 14.43 4.20 36.99
C ASP A 31 13.99 2.79 37.37
N MET A 32 13.61 1.98 36.37
CA MET A 32 13.06 0.63 36.59
C MET A 32 13.93 -0.46 36.03
N THR A 33 14.38 -1.34 36.91
CA THR A 33 15.19 -2.52 36.58
C THR A 33 14.50 -3.78 37.09
N ILE A 34 14.42 -4.85 36.30
CA ILE A 34 13.97 -6.17 36.75
C ILE A 34 15.14 -6.93 37.39
N PRO A 35 15.02 -7.47 38.59
CA PRO A 35 16.03 -8.39 39.14
C PRO A 35 15.97 -9.73 38.41
N THR A 36 17.11 -10.24 38.01
CA THR A 36 17.26 -11.62 37.53
C THR A 36 16.95 -12.59 38.67
N GLN A 37 15.97 -13.43 38.52
CA GLN A 37 15.77 -14.58 39.44
C GLN A 37 16.85 -15.62 39.19
N ASN A 38 17.96 -15.55 39.95
CA ASN A 38 18.90 -16.66 40.07
C ASN A 38 18.29 -17.69 41.03
N GLY A 39 17.74 -18.76 40.48
CA GLY A 39 17.28 -19.90 41.23
C GLY A 39 18.44 -20.68 41.88
N THR A 40 18.81 -20.32 43.09
CA THR A 40 19.66 -21.17 43.94
C THR A 40 18.83 -22.37 44.40
N ARG A 41 19.13 -23.53 43.85
CA ARG A 41 18.72 -24.85 44.40
C ARG A 41 19.34 -25.03 45.79
N ARG A 42 18.58 -24.80 46.86
CA ARG A 42 18.88 -25.37 48.18
C ARG A 42 18.23 -26.74 48.29
N ARG A 43 19.07 -27.77 48.37
CA ARG A 43 18.74 -29.12 48.85
C ARG A 43 18.41 -28.97 50.34
N VAL A 44 17.22 -29.42 50.75
CA VAL A 44 16.99 -29.91 52.12
C VAL A 44 16.20 -31.19 51.98
N GLY A 45 16.75 -32.22 52.68
CA GLY A 45 16.23 -33.56 52.62
C GLY A 45 15.12 -33.87 53.63
N GLY A 46 14.50 -34.99 53.41
CA GLY A 46 13.97 -35.84 54.47
C GLY A 46 12.47 -35.76 54.74
N GLY A 47 11.79 -36.90 54.57
CA GLY A 47 10.49 -37.13 55.21
C GLY A 47 9.61 -38.15 54.48
N ARG A 48 9.66 -39.35 54.96
CA ARG A 48 8.87 -40.57 54.59
C ARG A 48 7.37 -40.36 54.81
N GLY A 49 6.54 -40.96 53.92
CA GLY A 49 5.10 -41.19 54.19
C GLY A 49 4.49 -42.13 53.16
N ARG A 50 4.17 -43.36 53.61
CA ARG A 50 3.57 -44.48 52.86
C ARG A 50 2.08 -44.29 52.58
N GLY A 51 1.56 -44.99 51.51
CA GLY A 51 0.15 -45.37 51.32
C GLY A 51 -0.18 -45.58 49.86
N ARG A 52 -0.06 -46.74 49.35
CA ARG A 52 -0.88 -47.92 49.04
C ARG A 52 -2.26 -47.66 48.40
N GLY A 53 -2.46 -48.32 47.22
CA GLY A 53 -3.69 -48.83 46.68
C GLY A 53 -3.75 -48.71 45.16
N ARG A 54 -3.40 -49.69 44.37
CA ARG A 54 -4.13 -50.83 43.80
C ARG A 54 -5.45 -50.38 43.18
N SER A 55 -5.83 -50.75 42.00
CA SER A 55 -5.66 -51.93 41.14
C SER A 55 -6.34 -51.71 39.80
N ASN A 56 -5.73 -52.21 38.73
CA ASN A 56 -6.27 -53.32 37.90
C ASN A 56 -7.47 -52.99 37.02
N VAL A 57 -7.68 -53.46 35.80
CA VAL A 57 -7.19 -54.59 35.02
C VAL A 57 -7.72 -54.43 33.56
N ALA A 58 -6.92 -54.71 32.59
CA ALA A 58 -7.01 -55.65 31.48
C ALA A 58 -8.15 -55.46 30.44
N ALA A 59 -7.90 -55.50 29.22
CA ALA A 59 -7.31 -56.42 28.27
C ALA A 59 -8.30 -56.96 27.23
N VAL A 60 -7.78 -57.24 26.06
CA VAL A 60 -8.05 -58.34 25.10
C VAL A 60 -8.96 -57.97 23.92
N ALA A 61 -8.49 -57.84 22.74
CA ALA A 61 -7.91 -58.67 21.67
C ALA A 61 -8.95 -59.24 20.68
N LYS A 62 -8.55 -59.23 19.48
CA LYS A 62 -8.58 -60.21 18.35
C LYS A 62 -9.17 -59.72 17.04
N GLY A 63 -8.35 -59.82 15.98
CA GLY A 63 -8.75 -59.93 14.59
C GLY A 63 -9.28 -61.37 14.30
N PRO A 64 -9.35 -61.88 13.07
CA PRO A 64 -8.39 -61.74 11.95
C PRO A 64 -9.02 -61.79 10.53
N SER A 65 -8.09 -61.69 9.51
CA SER A 65 -7.98 -62.46 8.23
C SER A 65 -9.01 -62.16 7.13
N THR A 66 -8.71 -62.16 5.85
CA THR A 66 -7.90 -62.84 4.85
C THR A 66 -8.15 -62.17 3.52
N GLY A 67 -7.39 -62.08 2.58
CA GLY A 67 -6.48 -62.81 1.69
C GLY A 67 -6.55 -62.15 0.34
N ALA A 68 -5.56 -62.00 -0.33
CA ALA A 68 -4.59 -62.71 -1.12
C ALA A 68 -4.59 -62.36 -2.64
N ARG A 69 -3.38 -62.23 -3.15
CA ARG A 69 -2.87 -62.42 -4.54
C ARG A 69 -3.12 -61.31 -5.55
N GLY A 70 -2.14 -60.86 -6.31
CA GLY A 70 -0.98 -61.42 -6.91
C GLY A 70 -0.06 -60.39 -7.56
N ARG A 71 1.18 -60.73 -7.62
CA ARG A 71 2.30 -60.17 -8.41
C ARG A 71 2.28 -60.75 -9.81
N PRO A 72 3.11 -60.32 -10.83
CA PRO A 72 4.53 -59.94 -10.70
C PRO A 72 5.12 -58.93 -11.72
N VAL A 73 6.35 -58.52 -11.42
CA VAL A 73 7.58 -58.38 -12.26
C VAL A 73 7.63 -57.23 -13.27
N GLY A 74 8.57 -56.38 -13.35
CA GLY A 74 9.99 -56.24 -13.01
C GLY A 74 10.61 -55.10 -13.75
N ALA A 75 11.62 -54.50 -13.24
CA ALA A 75 12.91 -54.22 -13.88
C ALA A 75 13.74 -53.15 -13.14
N ARG A 76 14.97 -53.55 -12.89
CA ARG A 76 16.05 -52.85 -12.20
C ARG A 76 16.63 -51.67 -12.97
N ARG A 77 17.10 -50.64 -12.27
CA ARG A 77 18.45 -50.00 -12.40
C ARG A 77 18.62 -49.03 -11.22
N ALA A 78 19.49 -49.31 -10.36
CA ALA A 78 20.93 -49.13 -10.17
C ALA A 78 21.27 -47.78 -9.52
N ASN A 79 21.81 -47.87 -8.32
CA ASN A 79 22.39 -46.87 -7.42
C ASN A 79 23.45 -45.97 -8.08
N ALA A 80 23.50 -44.72 -7.66
CA ALA A 80 24.74 -43.99 -7.52
C ALA A 80 24.67 -43.09 -6.27
N VAL A 81 25.33 -43.54 -5.22
CA VAL A 81 25.75 -42.78 -4.05
C VAL A 81 26.83 -41.81 -4.52
N ARG A 82 26.67 -40.51 -4.31
CA ARG A 82 27.74 -39.52 -4.38
C ARG A 82 27.97 -38.90 -3.01
N SER A 83 29.17 -39.16 -2.54
CA SER A 83 29.81 -38.68 -1.33
C SER A 83 29.86 -37.16 -1.31
N ILE A 84 29.55 -36.58 -0.15
CA ILE A 84 29.74 -35.14 0.13
C ILE A 84 31.19 -34.99 0.59
N GLU A 85 32.05 -34.42 -0.26
CA GLU A 85 33.36 -33.91 0.12
C GLU A 85 33.20 -32.54 0.78
N LEU A 86 33.69 -32.44 2.02
CA LEU A 86 33.89 -31.17 2.72
C LEU A 86 35.03 -30.40 2.05
N CYS A 87 34.74 -29.39 1.29
CA CYS A 87 35.72 -28.39 0.89
C CYS A 87 35.90 -27.38 2.04
N LEU A 88 37.05 -27.46 2.68
CA LEU A 88 37.60 -26.42 3.55
C LEU A 88 37.92 -25.18 2.70
N ALA A 89 37.30 -24.03 3.01
CA ALA A 89 37.58 -22.75 2.38
C ALA A 89 38.91 -22.18 2.90
N PRO A 90 39.72 -21.56 2.02
CA PRO A 90 40.94 -20.87 2.42
C PRO A 90 40.66 -19.56 3.17
N PRO A 91 41.64 -19.00 3.89
CA PRO A 91 41.44 -17.86 4.78
C PRO A 91 41.08 -16.59 3.99
N CYS A 92 40.11 -15.85 4.49
CA CYS A 92 39.63 -14.58 3.96
C CYS A 92 40.78 -13.59 3.77
N GLN A 93 41.01 -13.21 2.52
CA GLN A 93 41.70 -11.97 2.19
C GLN A 93 40.77 -10.81 2.49
N VAL A 94 41.27 -9.87 3.27
CA VAL A 94 40.61 -8.59 3.56
C VAL A 94 40.59 -7.78 2.27
N PHE A 95 39.40 -7.68 1.63
CA PHE A 95 39.19 -6.73 0.54
C PHE A 95 38.79 -5.38 1.13
N PRO A 96 39.32 -4.26 0.62
CA PRO A 96 38.92 -2.93 1.06
C PRO A 96 37.43 -2.70 0.78
N GLN A 97 36.79 -2.03 1.71
CA GLN A 97 35.37 -1.65 1.61
C GLN A 97 35.18 -0.82 0.34
N THR A 98 34.39 -1.34 -0.60
CA THR A 98 34.01 -0.60 -1.79
C THR A 98 33.03 0.53 -1.40
N PHE A 99 33.42 1.75 -1.68
CA PHE A 99 32.59 2.94 -1.57
C PHE A 99 31.32 2.76 -2.39
N ASP A 100 30.17 2.97 -1.77
CA ASP A 100 28.89 3.05 -2.46
C ASP A 100 28.69 4.52 -2.91
N PRO A 101 28.67 4.83 -4.22
CA PRO A 101 28.50 6.20 -4.71
C PRO A 101 27.16 6.83 -4.34
N ASP A 102 26.17 6.05 -3.89
CA ASP A 102 24.84 6.54 -3.45
C ASP A 102 24.84 7.08 -2.00
N LEU A 103 25.99 7.09 -1.31
CA LEU A 103 26.13 7.61 0.07
C LEU A 103 26.27 9.15 0.14
N VAL A 104 26.31 9.85 -0.97
CA VAL A 104 26.46 11.31 -1.00
C VAL A 104 25.08 11.97 -1.06
N ASP A 105 24.78 12.75 -0.03
CA ASP A 105 23.60 13.63 0.01
C ASP A 105 23.78 14.78 -1.03
N PRO A 106 22.86 14.95 -2.01
CA PRO A 106 22.96 16.00 -3.02
C PRO A 106 22.55 17.40 -2.55
N ALA A 107 22.48 17.67 -1.25
CA ALA A 107 22.04 18.96 -0.71
C ALA A 107 23.07 20.10 -0.81
N PHE A 108 24.29 19.87 -1.32
CA PHE A 108 25.28 20.93 -1.57
C PHE A 108 25.88 20.79 -2.96
N ASN A 109 25.23 21.33 -3.97
CA ASN A 109 25.76 22.12 -5.06
C ASN A 109 24.72 22.29 -6.17
N LYS A 110 24.20 23.51 -6.30
CA LYS A 110 23.57 23.99 -7.53
C LYS A 110 24.68 24.22 -8.56
N ILE A 111 24.82 23.33 -9.52
CA ILE A 111 25.36 23.63 -10.86
C ILE A 111 24.56 22.77 -11.84
N GLU A 112 23.94 23.43 -12.81
CA GLU A 112 23.15 22.84 -13.87
C GLU A 112 24.01 22.02 -14.85
N GLY A 113 23.54 20.79 -15.15
CA GLY A 113 24.08 19.95 -16.22
C GLY A 113 23.08 18.83 -16.57
N PRO A 114 23.01 18.36 -17.82
CA PRO A 114 21.81 17.75 -18.40
C PRO A 114 21.55 16.30 -17.97
N GLY A 115 20.27 16.04 -17.78
CA GLY A 115 19.53 14.92 -17.31
C GLY A 115 19.84 13.52 -17.77
N ASP A 116 19.70 12.63 -16.79
CA ASP A 116 19.47 11.20 -17.03
C ASP A 116 18.00 10.86 -16.83
N LYS A 117 17.44 10.22 -17.86
CA LYS A 117 16.03 9.79 -17.91
C LYS A 117 15.90 8.41 -17.28
N ASP A 118 15.58 8.35 -15.99
CA ASP A 118 15.15 7.10 -15.38
C ASP A 118 13.63 6.96 -15.42
N VAL A 119 13.22 5.83 -15.99
CA VAL A 119 11.85 5.45 -16.33
C VAL A 119 11.07 5.11 -15.08
N ALA A 120 10.24 6.05 -14.63
CA ALA A 120 9.20 5.77 -13.65
C ALA A 120 8.04 5.03 -14.32
N ILE A 121 7.81 3.77 -13.92
CA ILE A 121 6.55 3.06 -14.17
C ILE A 121 5.52 3.59 -13.18
N ALA A 122 4.93 4.72 -13.51
CA ALA A 122 3.76 5.25 -12.82
C ALA A 122 2.83 5.79 -13.89
N GLY A 123 1.56 5.43 -13.80
CA GLY A 123 0.52 6.00 -14.64
C GLY A 123 0.55 7.52 -14.58
N ARG A 124 1.12 8.13 -15.58
CA ARG A 124 0.92 9.56 -15.80
C ARG A 124 -0.51 9.74 -16.28
N SER A 125 -1.27 10.46 -15.49
CA SER A 125 -2.52 11.10 -15.90
C SER A 125 -2.34 11.68 -17.30
N ALA A 126 -3.35 11.48 -18.17
CA ALA A 126 -3.35 11.93 -19.56
C ALA A 126 -3.39 13.47 -19.73
N ASP A 127 -3.09 14.23 -18.70
CA ASP A 127 -3.09 15.69 -18.70
C ASP A 127 -1.65 16.22 -18.75
N LYS A 128 -1.19 16.53 -19.93
CA LYS A 128 0.06 17.17 -20.37
C LYS A 128 1.20 16.24 -20.76
N ILE A 129 1.15 15.71 -21.96
CA ILE A 129 2.27 15.69 -22.92
C ILE A 129 1.64 15.81 -24.32
N ILE A 130 1.23 16.97 -24.73
CA ILE A 130 1.05 17.33 -26.13
C ILE A 130 2.31 18.07 -26.54
N GLY A 131 3.17 17.46 -27.35
CA GLY A 131 4.25 18.16 -27.99
C GLY A 131 5.51 17.39 -28.38
N ALA A 132 5.75 16.15 -27.91
CA ALA A 132 7.01 15.47 -28.21
C ALA A 132 6.96 13.98 -28.57
N GLU A 133 5.79 13.32 -28.56
CA GLU A 133 5.67 11.88 -28.86
C GLU A 133 4.93 11.53 -30.17
N GLU A 134 4.55 12.51 -30.98
CA GLU A 134 3.90 12.20 -32.28
C GLU A 134 4.86 11.76 -33.40
N ALA A 135 6.17 11.82 -33.20
CA ALA A 135 7.15 11.57 -34.26
C ALA A 135 7.50 10.10 -34.55
N ASN A 136 7.01 9.12 -33.74
CA ASN A 136 7.39 7.71 -33.91
C ASN A 136 6.24 6.72 -33.62
N THR A 137 4.98 7.02 -34.01
CA THR A 137 3.91 6.00 -33.92
C THR A 137 3.73 5.32 -35.25
N THR A 138 4.11 4.04 -35.31
CA THR A 138 3.75 3.17 -36.47
C THR A 138 2.26 3.33 -36.77
N PRO A 139 1.87 3.66 -38.02
CA PRO A 139 0.47 3.85 -38.36
C PRO A 139 -0.29 2.53 -38.22
N VAL A 140 -1.50 2.58 -37.67
CA VAL A 140 -2.35 1.39 -37.58
C VAL A 140 -2.79 0.89 -38.96
N PRO A 141 -2.92 -0.43 -39.16
CA PRO A 141 -3.36 -0.99 -40.42
C PRO A 141 -4.75 -0.47 -40.83
N GLN A 142 -4.92 -0.04 -42.09
CA GLN A 142 -6.22 0.37 -42.62
C GLN A 142 -7.17 -0.81 -42.80
N ARG A 143 -6.64 -2.01 -43.11
CA ARG A 143 -7.38 -3.27 -43.21
C ARG A 143 -6.90 -4.24 -42.17
N VAL A 144 -7.83 -4.84 -41.45
CA VAL A 144 -7.56 -5.74 -40.31
C VAL A 144 -8.16 -7.12 -40.61
N GLN A 145 -7.31 -8.13 -40.51
CA GLN A 145 -7.74 -9.53 -40.52
C GLN A 145 -6.86 -10.28 -39.51
N VAL A 146 -7.46 -10.86 -38.49
CA VAL A 146 -6.72 -11.57 -37.43
C VAL A 146 -7.31 -12.99 -37.27
N GLY A 147 -6.46 -14.00 -37.33
CA GLY A 147 -6.89 -15.39 -37.32
C GLY A 147 -7.84 -15.69 -38.49
N TYR A 148 -8.98 -16.24 -38.16
CA TYR A 148 -10.06 -16.57 -39.16
C TYR A 148 -11.12 -15.46 -39.24
N SER A 149 -10.79 -14.23 -38.79
CA SER A 149 -11.77 -13.14 -38.84
C SER A 149 -12.11 -12.73 -40.27
N PRO A 150 -13.30 -12.15 -40.50
CA PRO A 150 -13.55 -11.33 -41.69
C PRO A 150 -12.52 -10.22 -41.80
N VAL A 151 -12.43 -9.58 -42.96
CA VAL A 151 -11.62 -8.38 -43.16
C VAL A 151 -12.44 -7.14 -42.71
N TYR A 152 -11.88 -6.37 -41.84
CA TYR A 152 -12.43 -5.10 -41.38
C TYR A 152 -11.66 -3.94 -41.97
N MET A 153 -12.35 -2.86 -42.32
CA MET A 153 -11.75 -1.56 -42.63
C MET A 153 -11.69 -0.76 -41.32
N THR A 154 -10.51 -0.28 -40.98
CA THR A 154 -10.32 0.68 -39.86
C THR A 154 -10.79 2.04 -40.32
N GLU A 155 -11.79 2.55 -39.63
CA GLU A 155 -12.37 3.87 -39.90
C GLU A 155 -11.73 4.90 -38.99
N LYS A 156 -12.50 5.46 -38.09
CA LYS A 156 -12.12 6.59 -37.26
C LYS A 156 -11.62 6.17 -35.90
N LYS A 157 -10.63 6.91 -35.38
CA LYS A 157 -10.15 6.76 -34.03
C LYS A 157 -11.21 7.18 -33.02
N LEU A 158 -11.56 6.28 -32.10
CA LEU A 158 -12.51 6.50 -31.00
C LEU A 158 -11.81 7.01 -29.73
N GLY A 159 -10.58 6.50 -29.47
CA GLY A 159 -9.82 6.87 -28.29
C GLY A 159 -8.39 6.37 -28.31
N LYS A 160 -7.56 6.91 -27.39
CA LYS A 160 -6.21 6.43 -27.07
C LYS A 160 -6.15 6.28 -25.55
N GLY A 161 -5.89 5.08 -25.06
CA GLY A 161 -5.69 4.76 -23.65
C GLY A 161 -4.23 4.45 -23.31
N GLY A 162 -3.96 4.11 -22.05
CA GLY A 162 -2.63 3.71 -21.58
C GLY A 162 -2.10 2.42 -22.23
N PHE A 163 -3.00 1.58 -22.76
CA PHE A 163 -2.69 0.26 -23.31
C PHE A 163 -2.91 0.17 -24.84
N GLY A 164 -3.28 1.25 -25.52
CA GLY A 164 -3.47 1.16 -26.97
C GLY A 164 -4.40 2.21 -27.55
N GLN A 165 -4.82 1.99 -28.79
CA GLN A 165 -5.68 2.88 -29.55
C GLN A 165 -6.91 2.10 -30.02
N VAL A 166 -8.10 2.71 -29.92
CA VAL A 166 -9.36 2.11 -30.33
C VAL A 166 -9.92 2.87 -31.53
N TYR A 167 -10.36 2.12 -32.53
CA TYR A 167 -10.95 2.64 -33.77
C TYR A 167 -12.30 2.04 -34.02
N ALA A 168 -13.19 2.77 -34.68
CA ALA A 168 -14.35 2.19 -35.32
C ALA A 168 -13.93 1.39 -36.54
N GLY A 169 -14.64 0.32 -36.84
CA GLY A 169 -14.40 -0.49 -38.03
C GLY A 169 -15.66 -1.08 -38.59
N ARG A 170 -15.63 -1.45 -39.88
CA ARG A 170 -16.70 -2.16 -40.57
C ARG A 170 -16.14 -3.31 -41.35
N ARG A 171 -16.95 -4.37 -41.47
CA ARG A 171 -16.59 -5.54 -42.27
C ARG A 171 -16.66 -5.21 -43.75
N VAL A 172 -15.61 -5.51 -44.50
CA VAL A 172 -15.53 -5.25 -45.95
C VAL A 172 -15.44 -6.52 -46.78
N SER A 173 -15.03 -7.66 -46.19
CA SER A 173 -15.10 -8.94 -46.88
C SER A 173 -15.10 -10.10 -45.87
N GLY A 174 -15.60 -11.26 -46.32
CA GLY A 174 -15.66 -12.50 -45.53
C GLY A 174 -16.80 -12.51 -44.48
N GLY A 175 -17.06 -13.69 -43.91
CA GLY A 175 -18.10 -13.95 -42.91
C GLY A 175 -19.54 -13.83 -43.47
N ILE A 176 -20.52 -13.97 -42.57
CA ILE A 176 -21.96 -13.92 -42.87
C ILE A 176 -22.52 -12.55 -42.49
N GLY A 177 -23.39 -11.93 -43.37
CA GLY A 177 -24.09 -10.65 -43.11
C GLY A 177 -23.62 -9.52 -44.02
N ARG A 178 -24.12 -8.28 -43.74
CA ARG A 178 -23.91 -7.09 -44.59
C ARG A 178 -22.45 -6.64 -44.61
N LEU A 179 -22.02 -6.08 -45.73
CA LEU A 179 -20.67 -5.59 -45.99
C LEU A 179 -20.68 -4.07 -46.26
N GLY A 180 -19.51 -3.43 -46.09
CA GLY A 180 -19.33 -2.02 -46.41
C GLY A 180 -20.13 -1.08 -45.49
N PRO A 181 -20.75 -0.03 -46.03
CA PRO A 181 -21.49 0.96 -45.24
C PRO A 181 -22.64 0.41 -44.39
N ASP A 182 -23.26 -0.68 -44.90
CA ASP A 182 -24.40 -1.33 -44.22
C ASP A 182 -23.97 -2.40 -43.22
N ALA A 183 -22.67 -2.66 -43.08
CA ALA A 183 -22.16 -3.58 -42.07
C ALA A 183 -22.29 -3.05 -40.69
N VAL A 184 -22.53 -3.92 -39.71
CA VAL A 184 -22.52 -3.58 -38.30
C VAL A 184 -21.12 -3.05 -37.92
N GLN A 185 -21.07 -1.92 -37.21
CA GLN A 185 -19.84 -1.37 -36.73
C GLN A 185 -19.26 -2.24 -35.59
N VAL A 186 -17.94 -2.32 -35.55
CA VAL A 186 -17.16 -2.93 -34.46
C VAL A 186 -16.17 -1.94 -33.92
N ALA A 187 -15.73 -2.14 -32.68
CA ALA A 187 -14.57 -1.48 -32.11
C ALA A 187 -13.33 -2.33 -32.33
N ILE A 188 -12.25 -1.72 -32.80
CA ILE A 188 -10.97 -2.38 -33.06
C ILE A 188 -9.91 -1.75 -32.17
N LYS A 189 -9.43 -2.49 -31.17
CA LYS A 189 -8.36 -2.07 -30.26
C LYS A 189 -7.03 -2.56 -30.81
N PHE A 190 -6.08 -1.64 -30.97
CA PHE A 190 -4.71 -1.89 -31.37
C PHE A 190 -3.78 -1.64 -30.21
N GLU A 191 -2.93 -2.59 -29.89
CA GLU A 191 -1.87 -2.46 -28.89
C GLU A 191 -0.54 -2.84 -29.55
N HIS A 192 0.45 -1.94 -29.50
CA HIS A 192 1.75 -2.19 -30.09
C HIS A 192 2.52 -3.23 -29.28
N GLN A 193 3.24 -4.15 -29.94
CA GLN A 193 3.96 -5.25 -29.27
C GLN A 193 4.96 -4.79 -28.20
N ASN A 194 5.51 -3.58 -28.34
CA ASN A 194 6.45 -2.98 -27.40
C ASN A 194 5.74 -2.19 -26.29
N SER A 195 4.40 -2.21 -26.23
CA SER A 195 3.68 -1.54 -25.16
C SER A 195 3.98 -2.18 -23.80
N LYS A 196 3.77 -1.41 -22.73
CA LYS A 196 3.95 -1.90 -21.36
C LYS A 196 3.01 -3.07 -21.02
N GLY A 197 1.87 -3.18 -21.72
CA GLY A 197 0.90 -4.25 -21.54
C GLY A 197 1.26 -5.55 -22.24
N CYS A 198 2.09 -5.48 -23.29
CA CYS A 198 2.43 -6.62 -24.14
C CYS A 198 3.82 -7.20 -23.88
N ASN A 199 4.84 -6.36 -23.85
CA ASN A 199 6.24 -6.79 -23.74
C ASN A 199 6.57 -7.99 -24.63
N TYR A 200 6.23 -7.89 -25.93
CA TYR A 200 6.36 -8.94 -26.97
C TYR A 200 5.50 -10.20 -26.76
N SER A 201 4.57 -10.19 -25.82
CA SER A 201 3.58 -11.24 -25.58
C SER A 201 2.16 -10.70 -25.77
N PRO A 202 1.14 -11.56 -26.00
CA PRO A 202 -0.25 -11.10 -26.05
C PRO A 202 -0.65 -10.35 -24.78
N PRO A 203 -1.45 -9.26 -24.89
CA PRO A 203 -1.90 -8.50 -23.73
C PRO A 203 -2.58 -9.39 -22.69
N ASN A 204 -2.30 -9.17 -21.41
CA ASN A 204 -3.00 -9.87 -20.31
C ASN A 204 -4.52 -9.67 -20.39
N GLU A 205 -4.97 -8.54 -20.90
CA GLU A 205 -6.37 -8.21 -21.13
C GLU A 205 -7.10 -9.29 -21.97
N TRP A 206 -6.41 -9.93 -22.92
CA TRP A 206 -6.99 -11.00 -23.73
C TRP A 206 -7.39 -12.21 -22.89
N GLN A 207 -6.57 -12.59 -21.93
CA GLN A 207 -6.87 -13.71 -21.02
C GLN A 207 -8.05 -13.36 -20.11
N VAL A 208 -8.17 -12.11 -19.69
CA VAL A 208 -9.31 -11.67 -18.89
C VAL A 208 -10.59 -11.79 -19.72
N TYR A 209 -10.63 -11.22 -20.94
CA TYR A 209 -11.80 -11.31 -21.81
C TYR A 209 -12.18 -12.77 -22.14
N ASP A 210 -11.24 -13.69 -22.28
CA ASP A 210 -11.56 -15.13 -22.51
C ASP A 210 -12.38 -15.74 -21.38
N ASN A 211 -12.17 -15.27 -20.16
CA ASN A 211 -12.87 -15.76 -18.97
C ASN A 211 -14.22 -15.06 -18.73
N VAL A 212 -14.36 -13.81 -19.19
CA VAL A 212 -15.54 -12.99 -18.90
C VAL A 212 -16.42 -12.74 -20.14
N ASN A 213 -16.02 -13.22 -21.31
CA ASN A 213 -16.79 -13.05 -22.54
C ASN A 213 -18.21 -13.64 -22.39
N GLY A 214 -19.24 -12.88 -22.76
CA GLY A 214 -20.64 -13.26 -22.55
C GLY A 214 -21.19 -12.94 -21.15
N CYS A 215 -20.41 -12.40 -20.23
CA CYS A 215 -20.91 -11.92 -18.94
C CYS A 215 -21.77 -10.66 -19.13
N TYR A 216 -22.77 -10.51 -18.28
CA TYR A 216 -23.63 -9.32 -18.26
C TYR A 216 -22.80 -8.05 -18.10
N GLY A 217 -23.04 -7.06 -18.98
CA GLY A 217 -22.34 -5.77 -18.94
C GLY A 217 -20.87 -5.79 -19.38
N ILE A 218 -20.41 -6.88 -20.01
CA ILE A 218 -19.10 -6.96 -20.65
C ILE A 218 -19.33 -7.07 -22.18
N PRO A 219 -18.65 -6.24 -23.01
CA PRO A 219 -18.78 -6.35 -24.47
C PRO A 219 -18.19 -7.65 -24.98
N TRP A 220 -18.77 -8.16 -26.05
CA TRP A 220 -18.30 -9.39 -26.68
C TRP A 220 -17.03 -9.13 -27.50
N VAL A 221 -15.99 -9.93 -27.27
CA VAL A 221 -14.79 -9.97 -28.11
C VAL A 221 -14.99 -11.03 -29.17
N HIS A 222 -15.05 -10.62 -30.45
CA HIS A 222 -15.31 -11.48 -31.60
C HIS A 222 -14.04 -12.17 -32.09
N TYR A 223 -12.96 -11.38 -32.21
CA TYR A 223 -11.69 -11.87 -32.77
C TYR A 223 -10.52 -11.18 -32.10
N LYS A 224 -9.42 -11.89 -31.97
CA LYS A 224 -8.13 -11.37 -31.52
C LYS A 224 -6.99 -12.09 -32.23
N GLY A 225 -5.91 -11.38 -32.46
CA GLY A 225 -4.72 -11.90 -33.13
C GLY A 225 -3.67 -10.82 -33.34
N ARG A 226 -2.57 -11.22 -33.95
CA ARG A 226 -1.47 -10.31 -34.29
C ARG A 226 -1.53 -9.94 -35.76
N GLN A 227 -1.33 -8.63 -36.05
CA GLN A 227 -1.13 -8.15 -37.41
C GLN A 227 0.02 -7.15 -37.42
N GLY A 228 1.12 -7.52 -38.10
CA GLY A 228 2.36 -6.74 -38.06
C GLY A 228 2.91 -6.57 -36.64
N GLU A 229 3.11 -5.33 -36.26
CA GLU A 229 3.60 -4.96 -34.91
C GLU A 229 2.49 -4.80 -33.87
N PHE A 230 1.23 -5.03 -34.26
CA PHE A 230 0.10 -4.81 -33.37
C PHE A 230 -0.56 -6.13 -32.94
N TYR A 231 -0.92 -6.19 -31.66
CA TYR A 231 -1.96 -7.07 -31.15
C TYR A 231 -3.30 -6.38 -31.34
N VAL A 232 -4.23 -7.07 -31.96
CA VAL A 232 -5.52 -6.51 -32.39
C VAL A 232 -6.66 -7.30 -31.76
N MET A 233 -7.65 -6.59 -31.24
CA MET A 233 -8.88 -7.15 -30.69
C MET A 233 -10.08 -6.48 -31.33
N VAL A 234 -10.99 -7.28 -31.90
CA VAL A 234 -12.24 -6.84 -32.54
C VAL A 234 -13.38 -7.17 -31.59
N MET A 235 -14.15 -6.16 -31.19
CA MET A 235 -15.19 -6.29 -30.18
C MET A 235 -16.45 -5.47 -30.52
N ASP A 236 -17.51 -5.63 -29.74
CA ASP A 236 -18.74 -4.88 -29.89
C ASP A 236 -18.47 -3.38 -29.96
N MET A 237 -19.19 -2.71 -30.87
CA MET A 237 -19.23 -1.26 -30.87
C MET A 237 -20.23 -0.79 -29.82
N LEU A 238 -19.77 0.03 -28.89
CA LEU A 238 -20.58 0.63 -27.84
C LEU A 238 -20.88 2.12 -28.12
N GLY A 239 -21.76 2.68 -27.33
CA GLY A 239 -22.16 4.08 -27.39
C GLY A 239 -21.25 5.00 -26.55
N PRO A 240 -21.80 6.16 -26.11
CA PRO A 240 -21.06 7.13 -25.29
C PRO A 240 -20.74 6.59 -23.90
N SER A 241 -19.61 7.04 -23.34
CA SER A 241 -19.24 6.74 -21.96
C SER A 241 -20.08 7.56 -20.96
N LEU A 242 -20.10 7.14 -19.69
CA LEU A 242 -20.70 7.95 -18.62
C LEU A 242 -19.99 9.30 -18.47
N TRP A 243 -18.73 9.41 -18.81
CA TRP A 243 -18.01 10.67 -18.91
C TRP A 243 -18.62 11.58 -19.98
N ASP A 244 -18.92 11.05 -21.18
CA ASP A 244 -19.57 11.82 -22.25
C ASP A 244 -20.98 12.27 -21.87
N VAL A 245 -21.74 11.39 -21.21
CA VAL A 245 -23.08 11.70 -20.69
C VAL A 245 -23.01 12.81 -19.64
N TRP A 246 -22.06 12.71 -18.70
CA TRP A 246 -21.87 13.70 -17.65
C TRP A 246 -21.49 15.08 -18.22
N ASN A 247 -20.53 15.13 -19.15
CA ASN A 247 -20.12 16.38 -19.81
C ASN A 247 -21.28 17.09 -20.51
N THR A 248 -22.20 16.33 -21.11
CA THR A 248 -23.34 16.88 -21.85
C THR A 248 -24.58 17.14 -20.99
N SER A 249 -24.59 16.62 -19.75
CA SER A 249 -25.66 16.84 -18.77
C SER A 249 -25.39 18.02 -17.83
N GLY A 250 -24.54 18.97 -18.22
CA GLY A 250 -24.20 20.14 -17.42
C GLY A 250 -23.28 19.81 -16.22
N GLN A 251 -22.46 18.77 -16.36
CA GLN A 251 -21.47 18.34 -15.37
C GLN A 251 -22.05 17.98 -13.99
N SER A 252 -23.30 17.52 -13.97
CA SER A 252 -23.99 17.01 -12.78
C SER A 252 -25.13 16.10 -13.21
N MET A 253 -25.30 14.98 -12.50
CA MET A 253 -26.39 14.04 -12.74
C MET A 253 -27.35 13.99 -11.54
N PRO A 254 -28.68 13.87 -11.75
CA PRO A 254 -29.65 13.71 -10.67
C PRO A 254 -29.35 12.44 -9.84
N PRO A 255 -29.56 12.45 -8.51
CA PRO A 255 -29.32 11.28 -7.64
C PRO A 255 -30.07 10.01 -8.10
N SER A 256 -31.31 10.12 -8.60
CA SER A 256 -32.06 8.96 -9.11
C SER A 256 -31.39 8.29 -10.32
N MET A 257 -30.86 9.09 -11.25
CA MET A 257 -30.10 8.60 -12.40
C MET A 257 -28.80 7.92 -11.95
N VAL A 258 -28.07 8.53 -11.01
CA VAL A 258 -26.82 7.94 -10.48
C VAL A 258 -27.14 6.70 -9.64
N GLY A 259 -28.28 6.63 -8.97
CA GLY A 259 -28.77 5.42 -8.31
C GLY A 259 -28.98 4.23 -9.28
N CYS A 260 -29.63 4.48 -10.42
CA CYS A 260 -29.77 3.46 -11.48
C CYS A 260 -28.41 2.99 -12.00
N ILE A 261 -27.47 3.92 -12.22
CA ILE A 261 -26.11 3.60 -12.63
C ILE A 261 -25.41 2.75 -11.55
N ALA A 262 -25.57 3.09 -10.26
CA ALA A 262 -24.98 2.35 -9.15
C ALA A 262 -25.46 0.90 -9.13
N MET A 263 -26.77 0.66 -9.17
CA MET A 263 -27.34 -0.70 -9.14
C MET A 263 -26.82 -1.56 -10.29
N GLU A 264 -26.73 -1.00 -11.49
CA GLU A 264 -26.24 -1.74 -12.65
C GLU A 264 -24.72 -1.94 -12.61
N ALA A 265 -23.95 -0.93 -12.23
CA ALA A 265 -22.51 -1.04 -12.09
C ALA A 265 -22.10 -2.07 -11.02
N ILE A 266 -22.81 -2.10 -9.88
CA ILE A 266 -22.60 -3.13 -8.84
C ILE A 266 -22.90 -4.52 -9.41
N SER A 267 -23.99 -4.68 -10.18
CA SER A 267 -24.34 -5.97 -10.81
C SER A 267 -23.27 -6.43 -11.81
N ILE A 268 -22.69 -5.51 -12.59
CA ILE A 268 -21.62 -5.80 -13.54
C ILE A 268 -20.35 -6.24 -12.81
N LEU A 269 -19.96 -5.49 -11.77
CA LEU A 269 -18.78 -5.82 -10.94
C LEU A 269 -18.96 -7.18 -10.25
N GLU A 270 -20.15 -7.48 -9.71
CA GLU A 270 -20.45 -8.81 -9.16
C GLU A 270 -20.13 -9.91 -10.18
N LYS A 271 -20.57 -9.79 -11.44
CA LYS A 271 -20.31 -10.82 -12.48
C LYS A 271 -18.83 -10.95 -12.81
N LEU A 272 -18.08 -9.83 -12.85
CA LEU A 272 -16.64 -9.84 -13.02
C LEU A 272 -15.94 -10.51 -11.83
N HIS A 273 -16.34 -10.15 -10.61
CA HIS A 273 -15.79 -10.71 -9.38
C HIS A 273 -16.07 -12.21 -9.23
N LEU A 274 -17.27 -12.68 -9.61
CA LEU A 274 -17.61 -14.11 -9.66
C LEU A 274 -16.71 -14.91 -10.61
N LYS A 275 -16.15 -14.28 -11.64
CA LYS A 275 -15.16 -14.88 -12.55
C LYS A 275 -13.72 -14.85 -11.99
N GLY A 276 -13.54 -14.37 -10.77
CA GLY A 276 -12.26 -14.33 -10.07
C GLY A 276 -11.36 -13.13 -10.42
N PHE A 277 -11.92 -12.08 -11.04
CA PHE A 277 -11.17 -10.88 -11.42
C PHE A 277 -11.67 -9.63 -10.71
N VAL A 278 -10.77 -8.67 -10.49
CA VAL A 278 -11.07 -7.28 -10.17
C VAL A 278 -10.65 -6.40 -11.34
N HIS A 279 -11.37 -5.31 -11.56
CA HIS A 279 -11.13 -4.42 -12.70
C HIS A 279 -9.88 -3.56 -12.54
N GLY A 280 -9.71 -2.95 -11.36
CA GLY A 280 -8.55 -2.13 -11.00
C GLY A 280 -8.53 -0.70 -11.57
N ASP A 281 -9.53 -0.31 -12.39
CA ASP A 281 -9.64 1.07 -12.92
C ASP A 281 -11.10 1.46 -13.17
N VAL A 282 -11.95 1.30 -12.17
CA VAL A 282 -13.37 1.68 -12.21
C VAL A 282 -13.48 3.21 -12.22
N LYS A 283 -14.05 3.74 -13.32
CA LYS A 283 -14.21 5.19 -13.55
C LYS A 283 -15.28 5.50 -14.60
N PRO A 284 -15.78 6.74 -14.72
CA PRO A 284 -16.83 7.12 -15.69
C PRO A 284 -16.46 6.84 -17.15
N GLU A 285 -15.18 6.94 -17.50
CA GLU A 285 -14.69 6.74 -18.87
C GLU A 285 -14.75 5.27 -19.31
N ASN A 286 -14.74 4.33 -18.35
CA ASN A 286 -14.74 2.89 -18.60
C ASN A 286 -16.14 2.26 -18.52
N PHE A 287 -17.17 3.03 -18.16
CA PHE A 287 -18.57 2.62 -18.30
C PHE A 287 -19.16 3.25 -19.56
N LEU A 288 -19.54 2.41 -20.52
CA LEU A 288 -20.14 2.82 -21.78
C LEU A 288 -21.57 2.33 -21.88
N LEU A 289 -22.41 3.10 -22.57
CA LEU A 289 -23.75 2.67 -22.93
C LEU A 289 -23.72 1.75 -24.16
N GLY A 290 -24.77 0.99 -24.38
CA GLY A 290 -24.93 0.18 -25.59
C GLY A 290 -24.96 1.03 -26.86
N GLN A 291 -24.82 0.35 -28.01
CA GLN A 291 -24.79 1.03 -29.30
C GLN A 291 -26.11 1.78 -29.54
N PRO A 292 -26.04 3.07 -29.93
CA PRO A 292 -27.23 3.87 -30.22
C PRO A 292 -28.10 3.26 -31.31
N GLY A 293 -29.42 3.32 -31.12
CA GLY A 293 -30.39 2.76 -32.05
C GLY A 293 -30.63 1.25 -31.89
N THR A 294 -30.02 0.61 -30.90
CA THR A 294 -30.27 -0.78 -30.52
C THR A 294 -31.13 -0.89 -29.26
N VAL A 295 -31.66 -2.08 -28.98
CA VAL A 295 -32.42 -2.34 -27.75
C VAL A 295 -31.57 -2.17 -26.49
N ASP A 296 -30.27 -2.30 -26.62
CA ASP A 296 -29.28 -2.18 -25.53
C ASP A 296 -28.73 -0.74 -25.35
N GLU A 297 -29.25 0.26 -26.07
CA GLU A 297 -28.74 1.64 -26.06
C GLU A 297 -28.56 2.25 -24.68
N LYS A 298 -29.44 1.89 -23.73
CA LYS A 298 -29.39 2.39 -22.35
C LYS A 298 -28.76 1.41 -21.37
N LYS A 299 -28.31 0.25 -21.82
CA LYS A 299 -27.62 -0.77 -21.02
C LYS A 299 -26.17 -0.33 -20.77
N LEU A 300 -25.69 -0.57 -19.57
CA LEU A 300 -24.33 -0.22 -19.17
C LEU A 300 -23.36 -1.37 -19.48
N TYR A 301 -22.17 -1.03 -19.95
CA TYR A 301 -21.07 -1.94 -20.21
C TYR A 301 -19.79 -1.44 -19.57
N LEU A 302 -19.00 -2.33 -18.99
CA LEU A 302 -17.70 -2.04 -18.41
C LEU A 302 -16.61 -2.54 -19.37
N VAL A 303 -15.65 -1.66 -19.71
CA VAL A 303 -14.59 -1.89 -20.69
C VAL A 303 -13.21 -1.62 -20.10
N ASP A 304 -12.17 -1.94 -20.89
CA ASP A 304 -10.75 -1.70 -20.58
C ASP A 304 -10.24 -2.51 -19.38
N LEU A 305 -10.19 -3.83 -19.57
CA LEU A 305 -9.70 -4.80 -18.59
C LEU A 305 -8.16 -4.90 -18.56
N GLY A 306 -7.44 -3.88 -19.08
CA GLY A 306 -5.98 -3.87 -19.14
C GLY A 306 -5.28 -3.84 -17.78
N LEU A 307 -5.97 -3.35 -16.74
CA LEU A 307 -5.49 -3.35 -15.34
C LEU A 307 -6.11 -4.46 -14.49
N ALA A 308 -7.01 -5.26 -15.06
CA ALA A 308 -7.67 -6.32 -14.33
C ALA A 308 -6.68 -7.37 -13.82
N THR A 309 -6.88 -7.80 -12.59
CA THR A 309 -6.07 -8.81 -11.91
C THR A 309 -6.96 -9.86 -11.25
N ARG A 310 -6.40 -11.03 -10.96
CA ARG A 310 -7.11 -12.06 -10.19
C ARG A 310 -7.14 -11.68 -8.71
N TRP A 311 -8.32 -11.80 -8.11
CA TRP A 311 -8.48 -11.79 -6.65
C TRP A 311 -8.61 -13.21 -6.09
N LYS A 312 -8.90 -14.19 -6.96
CA LYS A 312 -9.07 -15.60 -6.60
C LYS A 312 -7.99 -16.44 -7.31
N ASP A 313 -7.28 -17.23 -6.55
CA ASP A 313 -6.32 -18.19 -7.08
C ASP A 313 -7.06 -19.34 -7.76
N LEU A 314 -6.59 -19.77 -8.93
CA LEU A 314 -7.25 -20.81 -9.71
C LEU A 314 -7.00 -22.21 -9.18
N ALA A 315 -5.86 -22.43 -8.52
CA ALA A 315 -5.47 -23.76 -8.06
C ALA A 315 -6.10 -24.08 -6.70
N SER A 316 -6.05 -23.14 -5.78
CA SER A 316 -6.62 -23.28 -4.43
C SER A 316 -8.11 -22.92 -4.37
N GLY A 317 -8.57 -22.04 -5.24
CA GLY A 317 -9.91 -21.47 -5.18
C GLY A 317 -10.09 -20.45 -4.06
N GLU A 318 -9.01 -20.08 -3.37
CA GLU A 318 -9.00 -19.12 -2.27
C GLU A 318 -8.67 -17.70 -2.74
N HIS A 319 -8.75 -16.73 -1.83
CA HIS A 319 -8.31 -15.36 -2.10
C HIS A 319 -6.79 -15.34 -2.33
N VAL A 320 -6.32 -14.52 -3.30
CA VAL A 320 -4.87 -14.30 -3.52
C VAL A 320 -4.21 -13.73 -2.27
N GLU A 321 -2.92 -14.02 -2.11
CA GLU A 321 -2.15 -13.51 -0.98
C GLU A 321 -2.12 -11.98 -0.93
N TYR A 322 -2.19 -11.46 0.28
CA TYR A 322 -2.01 -10.04 0.53
C TYR A 322 -0.54 -9.66 0.43
N ASP A 323 -0.26 -8.59 -0.32
CA ASP A 323 1.06 -7.97 -0.41
C ASP A 323 0.94 -6.45 -0.50
N GLN A 324 2.02 -5.74 -0.16
CA GLN A 324 2.10 -4.30 -0.31
C GLN A 324 3.41 -3.90 -0.98
N ARG A 325 3.28 -3.10 -2.04
CA ARG A 325 4.40 -2.51 -2.78
C ARG A 325 4.20 -1.01 -2.91
N PRO A 326 4.66 -0.22 -1.94
CA PRO A 326 4.40 1.22 -1.87
C PRO A 326 4.88 2.05 -3.07
N ASP A 327 5.80 1.53 -3.87
CA ASP A 327 6.32 2.17 -5.08
C ASP A 327 5.45 1.91 -6.33
N ILE A 328 4.43 1.05 -6.23
CA ILE A 328 3.56 0.69 -7.35
C ILE A 328 2.18 1.30 -7.13
N PHE A 329 1.78 2.17 -8.04
CA PHE A 329 0.41 2.67 -8.13
C PHE A 329 -0.24 2.16 -9.41
N ARG A 330 -1.48 1.68 -9.31
CA ARG A 330 -2.31 1.23 -10.45
C ARG A 330 -3.67 1.90 -10.41
N GLY A 331 -4.23 2.20 -11.58
CA GLY A 331 -5.52 2.85 -11.75
C GLY A 331 -5.42 4.35 -12.01
N THR A 332 -6.55 5.01 -12.00
CA THR A 332 -6.70 6.45 -12.22
C THR A 332 -6.71 7.18 -10.87
N LEU A 333 -5.75 8.09 -10.67
CA LEU A 333 -5.51 8.79 -9.40
C LEU A 333 -6.78 9.35 -8.74
N ARG A 334 -7.69 9.89 -9.55
CA ARG A 334 -8.97 10.48 -9.10
C ARG A 334 -9.87 9.45 -8.42
N TYR A 335 -9.97 8.25 -8.98
CA TYR A 335 -10.97 7.25 -8.59
C TYR A 335 -10.39 6.03 -7.85
N ALA A 336 -9.09 5.75 -7.95
CA ALA A 336 -8.46 4.59 -7.32
C ALA A 336 -8.73 4.52 -5.81
N SER A 337 -8.85 3.32 -5.27
CA SER A 337 -9.05 3.08 -3.83
C SER A 337 -7.86 3.57 -3.00
N VAL A 338 -8.07 3.80 -1.70
CA VAL A 338 -6.98 4.10 -0.76
C VAL A 338 -5.92 2.99 -0.79
N HIS A 339 -6.36 1.74 -0.84
CA HIS A 339 -5.44 0.59 -0.88
C HIS A 339 -4.60 0.55 -2.15
N ALA A 340 -5.17 0.90 -3.31
CA ALA A 340 -4.41 1.04 -4.55
C ALA A 340 -3.34 2.14 -4.47
N HIS A 341 -3.63 3.27 -3.81
CA HIS A 341 -2.63 4.32 -3.54
C HIS A 341 -1.48 3.85 -2.66
N LEU A 342 -1.77 2.97 -1.71
CA LEU A 342 -0.78 2.37 -0.80
C LEU A 342 -0.02 1.20 -1.44
N GLY A 343 -0.31 0.86 -2.70
CA GLY A 343 0.35 -0.23 -3.43
C GLY A 343 0.00 -1.63 -2.93
N ARG A 344 -1.17 -1.79 -2.30
CA ARG A 344 -1.67 -3.09 -1.81
C ARG A 344 -2.21 -3.95 -2.93
N THR A 345 -2.20 -5.27 -2.74
CA THR A 345 -2.86 -6.23 -3.64
C THR A 345 -4.33 -5.84 -3.81
N GLY A 346 -4.78 -5.72 -5.07
CA GLY A 346 -6.17 -5.37 -5.38
C GLY A 346 -7.14 -6.47 -5.01
N SER A 347 -8.31 -6.11 -4.48
CA SER A 347 -9.39 -7.02 -4.15
C SER A 347 -10.76 -6.42 -4.53
N ARG A 348 -11.84 -7.17 -4.30
CA ARG A 348 -13.22 -6.78 -4.67
C ARG A 348 -13.64 -5.43 -4.05
N ARG A 349 -13.18 -5.13 -2.81
CA ARG A 349 -13.45 -3.86 -2.13
C ARG A 349 -12.91 -2.64 -2.89
N ASP A 350 -11.77 -2.81 -3.58
CA ASP A 350 -11.10 -1.71 -4.27
C ASP A 350 -11.89 -1.20 -5.48
N ASP A 351 -12.52 -2.11 -6.24
CA ASP A 351 -13.41 -1.76 -7.33
C ASP A 351 -14.68 -1.06 -6.81
N LEU A 352 -15.25 -1.53 -5.69
CA LEU A 352 -16.43 -0.94 -5.07
C LEU A 352 -16.14 0.44 -4.47
N GLU A 353 -14.97 0.65 -3.85
CA GLU A 353 -14.53 1.97 -3.38
C GLU A 353 -14.34 2.94 -4.56
N SER A 354 -13.70 2.47 -5.65
CA SER A 354 -13.55 3.27 -6.87
C SER A 354 -14.92 3.61 -7.50
N LEU A 355 -15.88 2.69 -7.45
CA LEU A 355 -17.25 2.95 -7.86
C LEU A 355 -17.90 4.03 -6.98
N ALA A 356 -17.74 3.98 -5.66
CA ALA A 356 -18.28 5.01 -4.77
C ALA A 356 -17.78 6.41 -5.14
N TYR A 357 -16.47 6.56 -5.40
CA TYR A 357 -15.90 7.83 -5.87
C TYR A 357 -16.44 8.25 -7.24
N THR A 358 -16.63 7.29 -8.14
CA THR A 358 -17.23 7.52 -9.46
C THR A 358 -18.66 8.07 -9.34
N LEU A 359 -19.50 7.45 -8.51
CA LEU A 359 -20.89 7.88 -8.30
C LEU A 359 -20.98 9.29 -7.69
N ILE A 360 -20.13 9.58 -6.69
CA ILE A 360 -20.07 10.91 -6.08
C ILE A 360 -19.63 11.96 -7.11
N PHE A 361 -18.64 11.63 -7.95
CA PHE A 361 -18.20 12.50 -9.03
C PHE A 361 -19.31 12.79 -10.03
N LEU A 362 -20.06 11.78 -10.47
CA LEU A 362 -21.18 11.97 -11.42
C LEU A 362 -22.27 12.91 -10.87
N MET A 363 -22.54 12.89 -9.55
CA MET A 363 -23.50 13.77 -8.91
C MET A 363 -22.97 15.20 -8.69
N LYS A 364 -21.71 15.34 -8.28
CA LYS A 364 -21.15 16.59 -7.77
C LYS A 364 -20.22 17.31 -8.74
N GLY A 365 -19.80 16.64 -9.81
CA GLY A 365 -18.87 17.17 -10.79
C GLY A 365 -17.42 17.27 -10.31
N ARG A 366 -17.17 17.07 -9.01
CA ARG A 366 -15.82 17.14 -8.43
C ARG A 366 -15.71 16.30 -7.15
N LEU A 367 -14.47 15.92 -6.86
CA LEU A 367 -14.10 15.21 -5.64
C LEU A 367 -13.18 16.09 -4.78
N PRO A 368 -13.18 15.95 -3.44
CA PRO A 368 -12.44 16.82 -2.52
C PRO A 368 -10.93 16.87 -2.75
N TRP A 369 -10.37 15.85 -3.38
CA TRP A 369 -8.93 15.74 -3.65
C TRP A 369 -8.51 16.18 -5.06
N GLN A 370 -9.41 16.69 -5.89
CA GLN A 370 -9.04 17.30 -7.17
C GLN A 370 -8.22 18.58 -6.96
N GLY A 371 -7.37 18.93 -7.92
CA GLY A 371 -6.48 20.10 -7.84
C GLY A 371 -5.21 19.90 -7.02
N CYS A 372 -4.89 18.69 -6.53
CA CYS A 372 -3.58 18.40 -5.98
C CYS A 372 -2.53 18.36 -7.09
N GLN A 373 -1.42 19.12 -6.93
CA GLN A 373 -0.33 19.24 -7.89
C GLN A 373 1.02 18.91 -7.24
N GLY A 374 2.06 18.72 -8.06
CA GLY A 374 3.42 18.46 -7.64
C GLY A 374 3.79 16.96 -7.63
N ASP A 375 5.06 16.69 -7.37
CA ASP A 375 5.64 15.34 -7.43
C ASP A 375 5.00 14.37 -6.42
N ASN A 376 4.53 14.90 -5.29
CA ASN A 376 3.83 14.16 -4.24
C ASN A 376 2.31 14.08 -4.45
N LYS A 377 1.82 14.31 -5.68
CA LYS A 377 0.37 14.33 -5.98
C LYS A 377 -0.35 13.06 -5.52
N ASN A 378 0.23 11.87 -5.76
CA ASN A 378 -0.33 10.59 -5.32
C ASN A 378 -0.51 10.52 -3.80
N PHE A 379 0.53 10.90 -3.07
CA PHE A 379 0.51 10.98 -1.61
C PHE A 379 -0.56 11.93 -1.09
N LEU A 380 -0.65 13.15 -1.64
CA LEU A 380 -1.62 14.16 -1.22
C LEU A 380 -3.07 13.73 -1.49
N VAL A 381 -3.32 13.07 -2.62
CA VAL A 381 -4.65 12.53 -2.95
C VAL A 381 -5.02 11.40 -2.00
N CYS A 382 -4.13 10.46 -1.74
CA CYS A 382 -4.34 9.38 -0.79
C CYS A 382 -4.65 9.92 0.62
N LYS A 383 -3.82 10.85 1.12
CA LYS A 383 -4.02 11.52 2.41
C LYS A 383 -5.39 12.19 2.53
N LYS A 384 -5.86 12.87 1.45
CA LYS A 384 -7.18 13.48 1.42
C LYS A 384 -8.31 12.45 1.42
N LYS A 385 -8.19 11.34 0.67
CA LYS A 385 -9.16 10.25 0.67
C LYS A 385 -9.34 9.66 2.06
N MET A 386 -8.24 9.36 2.74
CA MET A 386 -8.26 8.81 4.11
C MET A 386 -8.80 9.78 5.16
N ALA A 387 -8.72 11.09 4.92
CA ALA A 387 -9.24 12.10 5.84
C ALA A 387 -10.74 12.35 5.70
N ILE A 388 -11.43 11.69 4.75
CA ILE A 388 -12.87 11.82 4.58
C ILE A 388 -13.58 10.89 5.55
N SER A 389 -14.25 11.50 6.55
CA SER A 389 -15.11 10.74 7.44
C SER A 389 -16.52 10.57 6.83
N PRO A 390 -17.30 9.57 7.28
CA PRO A 390 -18.70 9.40 6.88
C PRO A 390 -19.54 10.64 7.16
N GLU A 391 -19.26 11.41 8.21
CA GLU A 391 -19.97 12.66 8.54
C GLU A 391 -19.71 13.75 7.50
N LEU A 392 -18.48 13.88 7.01
CA LEU A 392 -18.17 14.78 5.91
C LEU A 392 -18.91 14.38 4.64
N MET A 393 -19.09 13.07 4.41
CA MET A 393 -19.83 12.58 3.25
C MET A 393 -21.32 12.92 3.31
N ARG A 394 -21.94 13.06 4.50
CA ARG A 394 -23.34 13.54 4.65
C ARG A 394 -23.56 14.90 4.00
N CYS A 395 -22.57 15.77 4.06
CA CYS A 395 -22.65 17.09 3.44
C CYS A 395 -22.52 17.03 1.90
N PHE A 396 -22.04 15.92 1.35
CA PHE A 396 -21.74 15.80 -0.07
C PHE A 396 -22.76 15.00 -0.86
N CYS A 397 -23.43 14.00 -0.26
CA CYS A 397 -24.31 13.11 -1.01
C CYS A 397 -25.53 12.64 -0.19
N PRO A 398 -26.63 12.24 -0.88
CA PRO A 398 -27.81 11.63 -0.25
C PRO A 398 -27.45 10.37 0.57
N ALA A 399 -28.29 10.04 1.56
CA ALA A 399 -28.07 8.92 2.48
C ALA A 399 -27.72 7.56 1.81
N PRO A 400 -28.37 7.13 0.71
CA PRO A 400 -28.01 5.88 0.03
C PRO A 400 -26.56 5.81 -0.41
N PHE A 401 -26.02 6.89 -0.98
CA PHE A 401 -24.62 6.95 -1.42
C PHE A 401 -23.65 6.98 -0.25
N GLN A 402 -24.05 7.62 0.86
CA GLN A 402 -23.25 7.59 2.08
C GLN A 402 -23.19 6.17 2.67
N GLN A 403 -24.33 5.48 2.77
CA GLN A 403 -24.40 4.11 3.26
C GLN A 403 -23.55 3.15 2.41
N PHE A 404 -23.61 3.31 1.09
CA PHE A 404 -22.77 2.57 0.16
C PHE A 404 -21.27 2.85 0.39
N PHE A 405 -20.90 4.14 0.46
CA PHE A 405 -19.52 4.55 0.72
C PHE A 405 -18.98 3.98 2.05
N GLU A 406 -19.75 4.13 3.13
CA GLU A 406 -19.39 3.62 4.45
C GLU A 406 -19.21 2.08 4.46
N ALA A 407 -20.11 1.36 3.78
CA ALA A 407 -20.01 -0.08 3.65
C ALA A 407 -18.72 -0.51 2.95
N VAL A 408 -18.36 0.14 1.83
CA VAL A 408 -17.22 -0.28 1.01
C VAL A 408 -15.87 0.10 1.61
N ILE A 409 -15.74 1.25 2.28
CA ILE A 409 -14.45 1.65 2.90
C ILE A 409 -14.09 0.82 4.15
N ASN A 410 -15.09 0.19 4.77
CA ASN A 410 -14.91 -0.66 5.95
C ASN A 410 -14.72 -2.15 5.61
N MET A 411 -14.81 -2.54 4.33
CA MET A 411 -14.60 -3.92 3.90
C MET A 411 -13.16 -4.38 4.13
N LYS A 412 -13.01 -5.62 4.60
CA LYS A 412 -11.71 -6.28 4.71
C LYS A 412 -11.20 -6.72 3.34
N PHE A 413 -9.90 -7.05 3.27
CA PHE A 413 -9.23 -7.44 2.04
C PHE A 413 -9.87 -8.66 1.35
N ASP A 414 -10.20 -9.69 2.10
CA ASP A 414 -10.75 -10.98 1.65
C ASP A 414 -12.26 -11.10 1.85
N GLU A 415 -12.90 -10.07 2.41
CA GLU A 415 -14.34 -10.06 2.66
C GLU A 415 -15.14 -10.23 1.36
N GLU A 416 -16.13 -11.10 1.40
CA GLU A 416 -17.08 -11.25 0.30
C GLU A 416 -18.12 -10.14 0.36
N PRO A 417 -18.21 -9.26 -0.66
CA PRO A 417 -19.20 -8.19 -0.67
C PRO A 417 -20.63 -8.74 -0.78
N ASP A 418 -21.54 -8.25 0.04
CA ASP A 418 -22.97 -8.48 -0.11
C ASP A 418 -23.56 -7.55 -1.17
N TYR A 419 -23.42 -7.95 -2.44
CA TYR A 419 -23.87 -7.15 -3.58
C TYR A 419 -25.37 -6.84 -3.55
N VAL A 420 -26.19 -7.79 -3.05
CA VAL A 420 -27.63 -7.60 -2.92
C VAL A 420 -27.91 -6.45 -1.94
N LYS A 421 -27.31 -6.48 -0.76
CA LYS A 421 -27.43 -5.40 0.23
C LYS A 421 -26.92 -4.07 -0.32
N LEU A 422 -25.78 -4.05 -1.03
CA LEU A 422 -25.24 -2.82 -1.62
C LEU A 422 -26.20 -2.21 -2.65
N ILE A 423 -26.91 -3.02 -3.42
CA ILE A 423 -27.93 -2.58 -4.37
C ILE A 423 -29.14 -2.01 -3.64
N THR A 424 -29.64 -2.67 -2.57
CA THR A 424 -30.83 -2.23 -1.84
C THR A 424 -30.69 -0.84 -1.20
N PHE A 425 -29.48 -0.34 -0.97
CA PHE A 425 -29.30 1.06 -0.52
C PHE A 425 -29.92 2.06 -1.47
N PHE A 426 -29.99 1.76 -2.76
CA PHE A 426 -30.47 2.67 -3.80
C PHE A 426 -31.97 2.55 -4.10
N ASP A 427 -32.67 1.54 -3.55
CA ASP A 427 -34.12 1.32 -3.80
C ASP A 427 -34.98 2.53 -3.43
N THR A 428 -34.55 3.31 -2.42
CA THR A 428 -35.31 4.47 -1.93
C THR A 428 -35.26 5.70 -2.87
N ILE A 429 -34.30 5.73 -3.80
CA ILE A 429 -34.11 6.87 -4.73
C ILE A 429 -34.39 6.51 -6.18
N VAL A 430 -34.56 5.21 -6.48
CA VAL A 430 -34.92 4.71 -7.80
C VAL A 430 -36.36 4.27 -7.76
N GLU A 431 -37.23 4.91 -8.58
CA GLU A 431 -38.64 4.57 -8.65
C GLU A 431 -38.87 3.12 -9.11
N PRO A 432 -39.89 2.42 -8.60
CA PRO A 432 -40.17 1.00 -8.93
C PRO A 432 -40.45 0.74 -10.43
N CYS A 433 -40.75 1.76 -11.23
CA CYS A 433 -40.95 1.66 -12.68
C CYS A 433 -39.65 1.73 -13.49
N ALA A 434 -38.60 1.11 -13.02
CA ALA A 434 -37.25 1.14 -13.59
C ALA A 434 -37.09 0.49 -14.97
N SER A 435 -38.16 0.13 -15.70
CA SER A 435 -38.08 -0.27 -17.12
C SER A 435 -37.64 0.89 -18.04
N LEU A 436 -37.68 2.12 -17.56
CA LEU A 436 -37.20 3.31 -18.24
C LEU A 436 -36.07 3.92 -17.45
N ARG A 437 -34.83 3.48 -17.67
CA ARG A 437 -33.67 4.14 -17.09
C ARG A 437 -33.66 5.62 -17.42
N PRO A 438 -33.60 6.52 -16.44
CA PRO A 438 -33.70 7.95 -16.70
C PRO A 438 -32.43 8.58 -17.26
N ILE A 439 -31.52 7.77 -17.85
CA ILE A 439 -30.28 8.28 -18.44
C ILE A 439 -30.58 9.14 -19.66
N LYS A 440 -30.39 10.46 -19.54
CA LYS A 440 -30.52 11.41 -20.64
C LYS A 440 -29.26 11.36 -21.50
N ILE A 441 -29.35 10.75 -22.67
CA ILE A 441 -28.22 10.54 -23.57
C ILE A 441 -28.20 11.43 -24.81
N ASP A 442 -29.22 12.23 -25.05
CA ASP A 442 -29.38 12.99 -26.31
C ASP A 442 -28.20 13.91 -26.64
N GLY A 443 -27.68 14.62 -25.62
CA GLY A 443 -26.47 15.43 -25.76
C GLY A 443 -25.24 14.61 -26.01
N ALA A 444 -25.05 13.53 -25.25
CA ALA A 444 -23.94 12.60 -25.38
C ALA A 444 -23.93 11.87 -26.73
N LEU A 445 -25.10 11.49 -27.24
CA LEU A 445 -25.26 10.93 -28.58
C LEU A 445 -24.79 11.90 -29.67
N LYS A 446 -25.15 13.18 -29.57
CA LYS A 446 -24.67 14.21 -30.52
C LYS A 446 -23.14 14.32 -30.48
N VAL A 447 -22.53 14.37 -29.31
CA VAL A 447 -21.06 14.42 -29.12
C VAL A 447 -20.43 13.14 -29.62
N TRP A 448 -20.98 11.97 -29.30
CA TRP A 448 -20.49 10.67 -29.74
C TRP A 448 -20.58 10.55 -31.27
N GLN A 449 -21.70 10.90 -31.88
CA GLN A 449 -21.86 10.93 -33.34
C GLN A 449 -20.92 11.94 -33.99
N LYS A 450 -20.66 13.10 -33.37
CA LYS A 450 -19.66 14.07 -33.79
C LYS A 450 -18.24 13.54 -33.64
N ARG A 451 -17.92 12.86 -32.51
CA ARG A 451 -16.65 12.18 -32.29
C ARG A 451 -16.45 11.04 -33.29
N VAL A 452 -17.48 10.33 -33.64
CA VAL A 452 -17.48 9.35 -34.73
C VAL A 452 -17.43 10.04 -36.11
N ARG A 453 -17.76 11.37 -36.25
CA ARG A 453 -17.74 12.13 -37.51
C ARG A 453 -16.65 13.19 -37.64
N LEU A 454 -16.08 13.71 -36.55
CA LEU A 454 -15.09 14.83 -36.58
C LEU A 454 -14.10 14.77 -35.38
N THR A 455 -12.84 15.14 -35.64
CA THR A 455 -11.80 15.31 -34.60
C THR A 455 -11.81 16.77 -34.16
N LEU A 456 -11.98 17.06 -32.88
CA LEU A 456 -11.73 18.42 -32.32
C LEU A 456 -11.08 18.29 -30.96
N ASN A 457 -10.02 19.07 -30.77
CA ASN A 457 -9.28 19.27 -29.53
C ASN A 457 -10.10 20.21 -28.62
N LEU A 458 -10.17 19.89 -27.33
CA LEU A 458 -10.65 20.82 -26.31
C LEU A 458 -9.64 20.86 -25.17
N GLU A 459 -9.12 22.04 -24.95
CA GLU A 459 -8.29 22.41 -23.78
C GLU A 459 -9.22 22.80 -22.62
N GLU A 460 -8.92 22.33 -21.41
CA GLU A 460 -9.61 22.75 -20.19
C GLU A 460 -8.73 23.68 -19.35
N ASP A 461 -9.28 24.87 -19.07
CA ASP A 461 -8.73 25.89 -18.18
C ASP A 461 -9.15 25.64 -16.72
N GLU A 462 -8.22 25.49 -15.81
CA GLU A 462 -8.49 25.38 -14.36
C GLU A 462 -8.08 26.65 -13.60
N GLN A 463 -9.04 27.32 -12.96
CA GLN A 463 -8.80 28.41 -12.01
C GLN A 463 -8.70 27.91 -10.55
N PRO A 464 -7.85 28.50 -9.69
CA PRO A 464 -7.59 28.00 -8.35
C PRO A 464 -8.58 28.51 -7.30
N ARG A 465 -9.06 27.64 -6.41
CA ARG A 465 -9.91 27.99 -5.25
C ARG A 465 -9.32 27.56 -3.91
N LYS A 466 -9.67 28.34 -2.87
CA LYS A 466 -9.11 28.45 -1.51
C LYS A 466 -9.11 27.18 -0.67
N LYS A 467 -8.06 27.05 0.18
CA LYS A 467 -7.79 25.96 1.12
C LYS A 467 -8.75 25.92 2.30
N VAL A 468 -9.26 24.73 2.63
CA VAL A 468 -9.93 24.41 3.90
C VAL A 468 -8.94 23.70 4.82
N ARG A 469 -8.85 24.13 6.09
CA ARG A 469 -7.97 23.54 7.11
C ARG A 469 -8.59 22.25 7.66
N LEU A 470 -7.82 21.16 7.61
CA LEU A 470 -8.11 19.90 8.31
C LEU A 470 -7.57 19.96 9.74
N GLY A 471 -8.30 19.34 10.68
CA GLY A 471 -7.85 19.18 12.07
C GLY A 471 -6.53 18.40 12.18
N ASN A 472 -5.74 18.68 13.23
CA ASN A 472 -4.47 18.00 13.47
C ASN A 472 -4.73 16.52 13.86
N PRO A 473 -4.10 15.56 13.17
CA PRO A 473 -4.13 14.18 13.61
C PRO A 473 -3.41 14.00 14.93
N ALA A 474 -3.92 13.15 15.81
CA ALA A 474 -3.26 12.82 17.06
C ALA A 474 -2.01 11.96 16.81
N THR A 475 -0.91 12.30 17.48
CA THR A 475 0.30 11.49 17.52
C THR A 475 0.29 10.60 18.75
N GLN A 476 0.87 9.41 18.65
CA GLN A 476 0.92 8.42 19.73
C GLN A 476 2.27 7.73 19.79
N TRP A 477 2.59 7.19 20.97
CA TRP A 477 3.63 6.19 21.12
C TRP A 477 3.15 4.86 20.57
N ILE A 478 4.00 4.23 19.78
CA ILE A 478 3.86 2.83 19.34
C ILE A 478 4.99 2.06 20.00
N SER A 479 4.67 0.97 20.69
CA SER A 479 5.65 0.07 21.28
C SER A 479 5.39 -1.37 20.85
N VAL A 480 6.45 -2.08 20.54
CA VAL A 480 6.47 -3.50 20.16
C VAL A 480 7.12 -4.28 21.30
N TYR A 481 6.47 -5.35 21.72
CA TYR A 481 6.93 -6.24 22.78
C TYR A 481 7.11 -7.64 22.20
N ASN A 482 8.28 -8.22 22.42
CA ASN A 482 8.57 -9.59 22.03
C ASN A 482 8.62 -10.50 23.26
N ALA A 483 8.09 -11.72 23.14
CA ALA A 483 8.30 -12.76 24.12
C ALA A 483 9.78 -13.18 24.16
N ARG A 484 10.36 -13.19 25.35
CA ARG A 484 11.76 -13.57 25.58
C ARG A 484 11.90 -14.30 26.90
N ASN A 485 12.95 -15.11 27.03
CA ASN A 485 13.34 -15.63 28.34
C ASN A 485 13.51 -14.50 29.35
N PRO A 486 13.24 -14.71 30.65
CA PRO A 486 13.37 -13.67 31.66
C PRO A 486 14.73 -12.97 31.58
N MET A 487 14.71 -11.67 31.36
CA MET A 487 15.91 -10.85 31.19
C MET A 487 15.79 -9.54 31.98
N LYS A 488 16.92 -8.87 32.19
CA LYS A 488 16.96 -7.53 32.78
C LYS A 488 16.80 -6.51 31.66
N GLN A 489 15.74 -5.69 31.76
CA GLN A 489 15.49 -4.54 30.89
C GLN A 489 15.29 -3.28 31.73
N ARG A 490 15.80 -2.16 31.27
CA ARG A 490 15.61 -0.81 31.83
C ARG A 490 15.14 0.14 30.77
N TYR A 491 14.29 1.07 31.11
CA TYR A 491 13.90 2.14 30.22
C TYR A 491 13.97 3.50 30.92
N HIS A 492 14.19 4.54 30.14
CA HIS A 492 14.08 5.94 30.52
C HIS A 492 13.29 6.66 29.43
N PHE A 493 12.47 7.61 29.81
CA PHE A 493 11.70 8.43 28.87
C PHE A 493 11.66 9.88 29.34
N ASN A 494 11.30 10.80 28.44
CA ASN A 494 11.39 12.23 28.66
C ASN A 494 12.81 12.71 29.11
N VAL A 495 13.82 12.07 28.53
CA VAL A 495 15.22 12.35 28.85
C VAL A 495 15.70 13.53 28.02
N ALA A 496 16.17 14.60 28.66
CA ALA A 496 16.84 15.72 28.01
C ALA A 496 18.28 15.30 27.60
N GLU A 497 18.80 15.84 26.50
CA GLU A 497 20.11 15.48 25.93
C GLU A 497 21.26 15.47 26.96
N PRO A 498 21.43 16.46 27.84
CA PRO A 498 22.54 16.47 28.80
C PRO A 498 22.52 15.33 29.83
N ARG A 499 21.37 14.63 29.94
CA ARG A 499 21.20 13.54 30.90
C ARG A 499 21.39 12.14 30.28
N ILE A 500 21.46 12.04 28.94
CA ILE A 500 21.58 10.76 28.25
C ILE A 500 22.83 10.01 28.72
N LEU A 501 23.98 10.68 28.78
CA LEU A 501 25.24 10.06 29.16
C LEU A 501 25.14 9.42 30.55
N GLN A 502 24.56 10.14 31.54
CA GLN A 502 24.38 9.64 32.90
C GLN A 502 23.55 8.33 32.93
N HIS A 503 22.44 8.29 32.17
CA HIS A 503 21.60 7.09 32.12
C HIS A 503 22.29 5.91 31.44
N VAL A 504 23.05 6.18 30.36
CA VAL A 504 23.80 5.16 29.64
C VAL A 504 24.92 4.60 30.50
N GLU A 505 25.69 5.43 31.18
CA GLU A 505 26.78 4.99 32.08
C GLU A 505 26.26 4.13 33.24
N LYS A 506 25.16 4.55 33.87
CA LYS A 506 24.49 3.75 34.91
C LYS A 506 23.98 2.41 34.37
N GLY A 507 23.40 2.39 33.16
CA GLY A 507 22.98 1.15 32.51
C GLY A 507 24.15 0.22 32.22
N LYS A 508 25.25 0.78 31.68
CA LYS A 508 26.46 0.04 31.38
C LYS A 508 27.13 -0.57 32.63
N ALA A 509 27.14 0.18 33.75
CA ALA A 509 27.61 -0.32 35.05
C ALA A 509 26.77 -1.52 35.52
N ASP A 510 25.49 -1.60 35.18
CA ASP A 510 24.58 -2.72 35.46
C ASP A 510 24.60 -3.83 34.39
N GLY A 511 25.53 -3.79 33.44
CA GLY A 511 25.67 -4.77 32.35
C GLY A 511 24.60 -4.66 31.26
N LEU A 512 23.99 -3.48 31.07
CA LEU A 512 22.96 -3.23 30.07
C LEU A 512 23.53 -2.40 28.91
N TYR A 513 23.06 -2.70 27.71
CA TYR A 513 23.35 -1.95 26.49
C TYR A 513 22.05 -1.38 25.91
N ILE A 514 22.14 -0.24 25.24
CA ILE A 514 20.99 0.34 24.52
C ILE A 514 20.54 -0.62 23.43
N SER A 515 19.28 -1.03 23.48
CA SER A 515 18.64 -1.87 22.48
C SER A 515 17.72 -1.07 21.56
N SER A 516 17.06 -0.02 22.07
CA SER A 516 16.17 0.81 21.28
C SER A 516 16.19 2.26 21.77
N VAL A 517 16.14 3.22 20.85
CA VAL A 517 15.97 4.64 21.14
C VAL A 517 14.82 5.22 20.32
N ALA A 518 14.14 6.21 20.89
CA ALA A 518 13.08 6.97 20.21
C ALA A 518 13.07 8.41 20.69
N SER A 519 12.36 9.28 19.98
CA SER A 519 12.11 10.66 20.39
C SER A 519 10.62 10.97 20.37
N GLY A 520 10.14 11.70 21.35
CA GLY A 520 8.81 12.29 21.38
C GLY A 520 8.92 13.78 21.63
N GLY A 521 8.67 14.59 20.62
CA GLY A 521 9.05 16.00 20.62
C GLY A 521 10.57 16.14 20.59
N ASN A 522 11.14 16.85 21.56
CA ASN A 522 12.59 17.03 21.70
C ASN A 522 13.16 16.28 22.91
N LEU A 523 12.47 15.25 23.39
CA LEU A 523 12.89 14.42 24.52
C LEU A 523 13.09 12.97 24.06
N TRP A 524 14.06 12.30 24.68
CA TRP A 524 14.48 10.96 24.28
C TRP A 524 13.86 9.89 25.16
N ALA A 525 13.60 8.74 24.53
CA ALA A 525 13.30 7.48 25.20
C ALA A 525 14.43 6.51 24.92
N ILE A 526 14.93 5.82 25.95
CA ILE A 526 16.06 4.89 25.87
C ILE A 526 15.62 3.57 26.50
N VAL A 527 15.77 2.47 25.77
CA VAL A 527 15.57 1.11 26.28
C VAL A 527 16.93 0.41 26.31
N MET A 528 17.24 -0.25 27.41
CA MET A 528 18.52 -0.94 27.64
C MET A 528 18.27 -2.36 28.11
N ASP A 529 18.97 -3.31 27.49
CA ASP A 529 18.79 -4.76 27.70
C ASP A 529 20.08 -5.44 28.14
N ALA A 530 19.93 -6.45 29.00
CA ALA A 530 20.98 -7.43 29.26
C ALA A 530 20.95 -8.52 28.17
N GLY A 531 22.11 -9.14 27.92
CA GLY A 531 22.20 -10.29 27.01
C GLY A 531 22.04 -9.95 25.54
N THR A 532 22.27 -8.71 25.14
CA THR A 532 22.21 -8.27 23.72
C THR A 532 23.27 -8.89 22.82
N GLY A 533 24.32 -9.49 23.40
CA GLY A 533 25.50 -9.96 22.65
C GLY A 533 26.49 -8.85 22.31
N PHE A 534 26.20 -7.60 22.61
CA PHE A 534 27.11 -6.49 22.34
C PHE A 534 28.33 -6.54 23.28
N SER A 535 29.52 -6.34 22.70
CA SER A 535 30.77 -6.29 23.46
C SER A 535 31.19 -4.87 23.82
N SER A 536 30.77 -3.89 23.06
CA SER A 536 31.00 -2.46 23.30
C SER A 536 29.96 -1.64 22.55
N GLN A 537 29.70 -0.43 23.04
CA GLN A 537 28.72 0.47 22.47
C GLN A 537 29.19 1.92 22.58
N CYS A 538 28.97 2.70 21.54
CA CYS A 538 29.12 4.15 21.51
C CYS A 538 27.83 4.78 20.99
N PHE A 539 27.65 6.05 21.27
CA PHE A 539 26.54 6.84 20.75
C PHE A 539 26.97 8.27 20.48
N GLU A 540 26.26 8.93 19.60
CA GLU A 540 26.45 10.33 19.24
C GLU A 540 25.12 11.05 19.19
N ILE A 541 25.09 12.27 19.70
CA ILE A 541 23.99 13.21 19.60
C ILE A 541 24.44 14.31 18.64
N SER A 542 23.69 14.51 17.58
CA SER A 542 24.04 15.42 16.50
C SER A 542 22.97 16.49 16.32
N ASP A 543 23.40 17.72 16.05
CA ASP A 543 22.53 18.85 15.69
C ASP A 543 21.90 18.69 14.29
N GLY A 544 22.35 17.72 13.50
CA GLY A 544 21.82 17.35 12.19
C GLY A 544 21.30 15.92 12.18
N PHE A 545 20.52 15.57 11.16
CA PHE A 545 19.84 14.27 11.13
C PHE A 545 20.78 13.08 10.92
N LEU A 546 22.02 13.19 10.64
CA LEU A 546 23.07 12.14 10.72
C LEU A 546 24.44 12.77 10.50
N GLN A 547 25.42 12.38 11.32
CA GLN A 547 26.82 12.75 11.12
C GLN A 547 27.56 11.67 10.35
N LYS A 548 27.68 11.84 9.04
CA LYS A 548 28.30 10.88 8.14
C LYS A 548 29.74 10.53 8.54
N ASP A 549 30.56 11.53 8.85
CA ASP A 549 31.97 11.33 9.14
C ASP A 549 32.18 10.51 10.42
N TRP A 550 31.44 10.81 11.46
CA TRP A 550 31.46 10.02 12.70
C TRP A 550 31.02 8.57 12.47
N ILE A 551 29.94 8.36 11.67
CA ILE A 551 29.47 6.99 11.35
C ILE A 551 30.57 6.22 10.60
N MET A 552 31.21 6.84 9.62
CA MET A 552 32.29 6.21 8.85
C MET A 552 33.48 5.86 9.74
N GLU A 553 33.90 6.75 10.62
CA GLU A 553 34.96 6.49 11.60
C GLU A 553 34.62 5.31 12.52
N GLN A 554 33.36 5.21 12.98
CA GLN A 554 32.95 4.09 13.83
C GLN A 554 32.85 2.76 13.03
N TRP A 555 32.45 2.80 11.75
CA TRP A 555 32.50 1.60 10.88
C TRP A 555 33.93 1.06 10.72
N GLU A 556 34.91 1.91 10.53
CA GLU A 556 36.33 1.52 10.48
C GLU A 556 36.77 0.80 11.79
N LYS A 557 36.19 1.16 12.91
CA LYS A 557 36.39 0.54 14.21
C LYS A 557 35.51 -0.69 14.44
N ASN A 558 34.79 -1.19 13.42
CA ASN A 558 33.83 -2.29 13.48
C ASN A 558 32.65 -2.07 14.44
N PHE A 559 32.20 -0.84 14.63
CA PHE A 559 30.90 -0.56 15.21
C PHE A 559 29.88 -0.45 14.11
N TYR A 560 28.66 -0.95 14.34
CA TYR A 560 27.54 -0.87 13.41
C TYR A 560 26.35 -0.19 14.08
N ILE A 561 25.58 0.59 13.32
CA ILE A 561 24.36 1.23 13.81
C ILE A 561 23.39 0.13 14.25
N THR A 562 23.01 0.15 15.53
CA THR A 562 22.06 -0.79 16.13
C THR A 562 20.72 -0.16 16.47
N SER A 563 20.72 1.15 16.73
CA SER A 563 19.50 1.92 16.96
C SER A 563 19.73 3.38 16.62
N LEU A 564 18.70 4.08 16.17
CA LEU A 564 18.75 5.52 15.92
C LEU A 564 17.37 6.15 16.12
N ALA A 565 17.36 7.42 16.47
CA ALA A 565 16.15 8.24 16.57
C ALA A 565 16.44 9.67 16.12
N GLY A 566 15.44 10.35 15.57
CA GLY A 566 15.51 11.78 15.25
C GLY A 566 14.44 12.54 16.01
N ALA A 567 14.75 13.75 16.43
CA ALA A 567 13.87 14.66 17.15
C ALA A 567 13.24 15.71 16.21
N ASP A 568 12.18 16.37 16.66
CA ASP A 568 11.47 17.37 15.86
C ASP A 568 12.31 18.63 15.55
N ASN A 569 13.29 18.93 16.42
CA ASN A 569 14.28 20.01 16.19
C ASN A 569 15.34 19.66 15.15
N GLY A 570 15.32 18.45 14.58
CA GLY A 570 16.28 17.98 13.60
C GLY A 570 17.51 17.27 14.19
N HIS A 571 17.66 17.22 15.52
CA HIS A 571 18.72 16.47 16.18
C HIS A 571 18.52 14.97 16.00
N SER A 572 19.61 14.20 16.11
CA SER A 572 19.56 12.75 16.08
C SER A 572 20.39 12.12 17.19
N LEU A 573 19.94 10.96 17.66
CA LEU A 573 20.69 10.07 18.55
C LEU A 573 20.99 8.79 17.80
N ILE A 574 22.28 8.52 17.57
CA ILE A 574 22.77 7.34 16.87
C ILE A 574 23.50 6.44 17.86
N VAL A 575 23.14 5.17 17.89
CA VAL A 575 23.78 4.17 18.75
C VAL A 575 24.43 3.12 17.87
N MET A 576 25.75 2.92 18.10
CA MET A 576 26.53 1.93 17.34
C MET A 576 27.19 0.93 18.30
N SER A 577 27.15 -0.36 17.92
CA SER A 577 27.60 -1.46 18.79
C SER A 577 28.58 -2.39 18.07
N LYS A 578 29.53 -2.96 18.85
CA LYS A 578 30.35 -4.12 18.49
C LYS A 578 29.71 -5.39 19.01
N GLY A 579 30.09 -6.52 18.41
CA GLY A 579 29.53 -7.84 18.78
C GLY A 579 28.25 -8.16 18.02
N THR A 580 27.86 -7.32 17.05
CA THR A 580 26.76 -7.61 16.13
C THR A 580 27.17 -8.67 15.11
N PRO A 581 26.25 -9.45 14.54
CA PRO A 581 26.55 -10.37 13.44
C PRO A 581 26.77 -9.66 12.09
N TYR A 582 26.60 -8.34 12.03
CA TYR A 582 26.64 -7.56 10.80
C TYR A 582 28.02 -7.58 10.16
N THR A 583 28.06 -7.68 8.83
CA THR A 583 29.31 -7.68 8.04
C THR A 583 29.49 -6.43 7.19
N GLN A 584 28.41 -5.82 6.79
CA GLN A 584 28.36 -4.56 6.05
C GLN A 584 27.08 -3.82 6.41
N GLN A 585 27.13 -2.50 6.33
CA GLN A 585 25.98 -1.66 6.61
C GLN A 585 25.88 -0.53 5.58
N SER A 586 24.67 -0.14 5.25
CA SER A 586 24.35 0.99 4.37
C SER A 586 23.14 1.72 4.92
N TYR A 587 23.03 3.03 4.71
CA TYR A 587 21.85 3.79 5.09
C TYR A 587 21.41 4.74 3.99
N LYS A 588 20.15 5.16 4.04
CA LYS A 588 19.57 6.16 3.14
C LYS A 588 18.75 7.16 3.94
N VAL A 589 18.99 8.44 3.67
CA VAL A 589 18.13 9.55 4.12
C VAL A 589 17.29 10.03 2.94
N SER A 590 16.00 10.30 3.15
CA SER A 590 15.07 10.66 2.08
C SER A 590 13.86 11.43 2.62
N ASP A 591 13.29 12.36 1.86
CA ASP A 591 12.08 13.09 2.23
C ASP A 591 10.79 12.25 2.06
N SER A 592 10.86 11.13 1.35
CA SER A 592 9.81 10.13 1.24
C SER A 592 10.37 8.75 1.61
N PHE A 593 9.48 7.83 2.03
CA PHE A 593 9.90 6.47 2.38
C PHE A 593 10.65 5.79 1.22
N PRO A 594 11.92 5.37 1.38
CA PRO A 594 12.82 5.00 0.29
C PRO A 594 12.64 3.54 -0.17
N PHE A 595 11.41 3.10 -0.48
CA PHE A 595 11.11 1.70 -0.80
C PHE A 595 11.87 1.16 -2.00
N LYS A 596 12.08 1.97 -3.05
CA LYS A 596 12.86 1.54 -4.24
C LYS A 596 14.30 1.18 -3.88
N TRP A 597 14.92 1.99 -3.01
CA TRP A 597 16.27 1.74 -2.52
C TRP A 597 16.31 0.50 -1.62
N ILE A 598 15.34 0.34 -0.71
CA ILE A 598 15.21 -0.85 0.13
C ILE A 598 15.11 -2.11 -0.74
N ASN A 599 14.25 -2.10 -1.76
CA ASN A 599 14.06 -3.23 -2.67
C ASN A 599 15.34 -3.55 -3.48
N LYS A 600 16.10 -2.53 -3.89
CA LYS A 600 17.43 -2.73 -4.50
C LYS A 600 18.38 -3.42 -3.51
N LYS A 601 18.47 -2.93 -2.28
CA LYS A 601 19.36 -3.45 -1.24
C LYS A 601 18.98 -4.86 -0.76
N TRP A 602 17.70 -5.20 -0.72
CA TRP A 602 17.26 -6.59 -0.47
C TRP A 602 17.87 -7.57 -1.49
N LYS A 603 17.84 -7.22 -2.79
CA LYS A 603 18.47 -8.02 -3.85
C LYS A 603 19.98 -8.16 -3.69
N GLU A 604 20.62 -7.21 -3.04
CA GLU A 604 22.04 -7.22 -2.70
C GLU A 604 22.34 -8.01 -1.37
N GLY A 605 21.32 -8.56 -0.72
CA GLY A 605 21.43 -9.33 0.52
C GLY A 605 21.54 -8.49 1.79
N PHE A 606 21.16 -7.21 1.73
CA PHE A 606 20.97 -6.37 2.92
C PHE A 606 19.55 -6.47 3.44
N PHE A 607 19.37 -6.33 4.75
CA PHE A 607 18.06 -6.29 5.40
C PHE A 607 17.96 -5.05 6.28
N VAL A 608 16.78 -4.47 6.38
CA VAL A 608 16.54 -3.30 7.27
C VAL A 608 16.74 -3.73 8.71
N THR A 609 17.60 -3.02 9.42
CA THR A 609 17.95 -3.30 10.82
C THR A 609 17.58 -2.17 11.77
N SER A 610 17.42 -0.95 11.27
CA SER A 610 16.94 0.18 12.07
C SER A 610 16.33 1.26 11.17
N MET A 611 15.37 1.99 11.68
CA MET A 611 14.75 3.13 11.00
C MET A 611 14.49 4.25 12.00
N ALA A 612 14.55 5.49 11.51
CA ALA A 612 14.13 6.67 12.26
C ALA A 612 13.56 7.75 11.34
N THR A 613 12.94 8.73 11.94
CA THR A 613 12.47 9.93 11.25
C THR A 613 12.89 11.17 12.03
N ALA A 614 13.13 12.27 11.31
CA ALA A 614 13.28 13.60 11.89
C ALA A 614 12.37 14.55 11.10
N GLY A 615 11.29 15.01 11.71
CA GLY A 615 10.22 15.71 11.01
C GLY A 615 9.60 14.83 9.92
N SER A 616 9.65 15.25 8.65
CA SER A 616 9.16 14.48 7.49
C SER A 616 10.22 13.59 6.85
N ARG A 617 11.48 13.68 7.26
CA ARG A 617 12.60 12.94 6.65
C ARG A 617 12.71 11.53 7.26
N TRP A 618 12.98 10.57 6.40
CA TRP A 618 13.21 9.17 6.75
C TRP A 618 14.70 8.85 6.74
N CYS A 619 15.14 8.04 7.70
CA CYS A 619 16.40 7.32 7.64
C CYS A 619 16.14 5.83 7.75
N VAL A 620 16.70 5.05 6.85
CA VAL A 620 16.64 3.58 6.86
C VAL A 620 18.05 3.04 6.84
N VAL A 621 18.36 2.17 7.80
CA VAL A 621 19.66 1.48 7.92
C VAL A 621 19.47 0.03 7.55
N MET A 622 20.33 -0.50 6.68
CA MET A 622 20.29 -1.88 6.23
C MET A 622 21.65 -2.55 6.44
N SER A 623 21.64 -3.79 6.92
CA SER A 623 22.83 -4.56 7.24
C SER A 623 22.84 -5.91 6.56
N ARG A 624 24.02 -6.38 6.12
CA ARG A 624 24.25 -7.77 5.72
C ARG A 624 24.44 -8.66 6.94
N ASN A 625 24.06 -9.91 6.79
CA ASN A 625 24.11 -10.91 7.86
C ASN A 625 23.28 -10.54 9.09
N ALA A 626 22.12 -9.92 8.86
CA ALA A 626 21.22 -9.45 9.92
C ALA A 626 20.39 -10.57 10.58
N GLY A 627 20.53 -11.82 10.14
CA GLY A 627 19.80 -12.96 10.71
C GLY A 627 18.39 -13.15 10.16
N TYR A 628 17.98 -12.33 9.19
CA TYR A 628 16.67 -12.43 8.55
C TYR A 628 16.73 -13.29 7.29
N TYR A 629 15.60 -13.98 7.01
CA TYR A 629 15.39 -14.73 5.78
C TYR A 629 14.66 -13.89 4.74
N ASP A 630 13.60 -13.20 5.16
CA ASP A 630 12.78 -12.33 4.32
C ASP A 630 12.24 -11.13 5.10
N GLN A 631 11.91 -10.06 4.40
CA GLN A 631 11.34 -8.84 4.96
C GLN A 631 10.25 -8.26 4.06
N VAL A 632 9.24 -7.70 4.71
CA VAL A 632 8.15 -6.95 4.07
C VAL A 632 7.95 -5.61 4.76
N VAL A 633 7.32 -4.68 4.06
CA VAL A 633 6.98 -3.34 4.56
C VAL A 633 5.47 -3.21 4.67
N GLU A 634 5.00 -2.66 5.77
CA GLU A 634 3.66 -2.09 5.90
C GLU A 634 3.80 -0.58 6.11
N LEU A 635 3.37 0.20 5.12
CA LEU A 635 3.42 1.66 5.11
C LEU A 635 1.99 2.21 5.01
N ASP A 636 1.59 3.03 5.99
CA ASP A 636 0.25 3.59 6.02
C ASP A 636 0.25 5.00 6.62
N PHE A 637 -0.83 5.75 6.41
CA PHE A 637 -1.12 7.02 7.11
C PHE A 637 -1.69 6.79 8.51
N LEU A 638 -2.18 5.58 8.77
CA LEU A 638 -2.70 5.11 10.04
C LEU A 638 -1.90 3.89 10.47
N TYR A 639 -2.22 3.34 11.65
CA TYR A 639 -1.64 2.07 12.07
C TYR A 639 -2.19 0.92 11.20
N PRO A 640 -1.34 0.18 10.43
CA PRO A 640 -1.79 -0.82 9.46
C PRO A 640 -2.17 -2.16 10.14
N SER A 641 -3.18 -2.14 10.99
CA SER A 641 -3.58 -3.29 11.82
C SER A 641 -3.87 -4.55 10.99
N ASP A 642 -4.63 -4.42 9.91
CA ASP A 642 -4.98 -5.55 9.03
C ASP A 642 -3.72 -6.16 8.38
N GLY A 643 -2.84 -5.34 7.83
CA GLY A 643 -1.57 -5.79 7.26
C GLY A 643 -0.69 -6.50 8.28
N ILE A 644 -0.49 -5.89 9.47
CA ILE A 644 0.34 -6.48 10.54
C ILE A 644 -0.19 -7.84 10.98
N HIS A 645 -1.52 -8.00 11.21
CA HIS A 645 -2.10 -9.27 11.65
C HIS A 645 -1.90 -10.35 10.58
N ARG A 646 -2.15 -10.06 9.31
CA ARG A 646 -1.91 -11.01 8.21
C ARG A 646 -0.45 -11.44 8.10
N ARG A 647 0.50 -10.51 8.32
CA ARG A 647 1.92 -10.84 8.35
C ARG A 647 2.29 -11.71 9.55
N TRP A 648 1.67 -11.46 10.73
CA TRP A 648 1.88 -12.33 11.90
C TRP A 648 1.40 -13.77 11.66
N GLU A 649 0.25 -13.96 11.00
CA GLU A 649 -0.29 -15.28 10.62
C GLU A 649 0.67 -16.05 9.71
N THR A 650 1.39 -15.35 8.84
CA THR A 650 2.41 -15.94 7.94
C THR A 650 3.81 -16.00 8.55
N GLY A 651 3.94 -15.76 9.87
CA GLY A 651 5.19 -15.94 10.61
C GLY A 651 6.15 -14.75 10.61
N TYR A 652 5.77 -13.61 10.00
CA TYR A 652 6.57 -12.39 10.11
C TYR A 652 6.39 -11.74 11.49
N ARG A 653 7.40 -10.99 11.93
CA ARG A 653 7.37 -10.20 13.16
C ARG A 653 7.92 -8.80 12.88
N ILE A 654 7.37 -7.78 13.54
CA ILE A 654 7.88 -6.41 13.44
C ILE A 654 9.29 -6.40 14.02
N THR A 655 10.24 -5.91 13.24
CA THR A 655 11.67 -5.85 13.62
C THR A 655 12.23 -4.44 13.55
N SER A 656 11.54 -3.51 12.91
CA SER A 656 11.86 -2.08 12.94
C SER A 656 10.63 -1.28 12.59
N MET A 657 10.52 -0.08 13.16
CA MET A 657 9.44 0.85 12.85
C MET A 657 9.88 2.29 13.03
N ALA A 658 9.27 3.18 12.26
CA ALA A 658 9.42 4.63 12.41
C ALA A 658 8.14 5.32 11.91
N ALA A 659 7.90 6.54 12.40
CA ALA A 659 6.74 7.30 11.99
C ALA A 659 7.07 8.79 11.84
N THR A 660 6.57 9.40 10.77
CA THR A 660 6.51 10.85 10.57
C THR A 660 5.18 11.40 11.10
N PRO A 661 4.98 12.73 11.12
CA PRO A 661 3.67 13.29 11.42
C PRO A 661 2.53 12.82 10.48
N ASP A 662 2.87 12.24 9.34
CA ASP A 662 1.90 11.87 8.31
C ASP A 662 1.78 10.36 8.06
N GLN A 663 2.84 9.58 8.28
CA GLN A 663 2.89 8.15 7.95
C GLN A 663 3.62 7.34 9.01
N ALA A 664 3.26 6.07 9.14
CA ALA A 664 3.99 5.07 9.92
C ALA A 664 4.46 3.94 8.99
N ALA A 665 5.71 3.50 9.15
CA ALA A 665 6.30 2.38 8.44
C ALA A 665 6.72 1.30 9.44
N PHE A 666 6.39 0.05 9.10
CA PHE A 666 6.75 -1.15 9.85
C PHE A 666 7.49 -2.10 8.94
N ILE A 667 8.66 -2.52 9.35
CA ILE A 667 9.38 -3.63 8.73
C ILE A 667 9.06 -4.89 9.51
N LEU A 668 8.54 -5.87 8.82
CA LEU A 668 8.29 -7.19 9.39
C LEU A 668 9.23 -8.20 8.72
N SER A 669 9.82 -9.06 9.53
CA SER A 669 10.85 -9.99 9.07
C SER A 669 10.54 -11.41 9.53
N THR A 670 10.97 -12.39 8.72
CA THR A 670 11.11 -13.79 9.15
C THR A 670 12.57 -14.06 9.52
N LEU A 671 12.79 -14.78 10.62
CA LEU A 671 14.12 -15.13 11.10
C LEU A 671 14.65 -16.37 10.38
N ARG A 672 15.97 -16.45 10.16
CA ARG A 672 16.63 -17.65 9.63
C ARG A 672 16.57 -18.84 10.60
N TYR A 673 16.46 -18.57 11.88
CA TYR A 673 16.37 -19.58 12.93
C TYR A 673 15.07 -19.37 13.71
N LYS A 674 14.30 -20.42 13.92
CA LYS A 674 13.09 -20.36 14.75
C LYS A 674 13.44 -19.96 16.18
N LEU A 675 12.76 -18.93 16.69
CA LEU A 675 12.80 -18.61 18.12
C LEU A 675 11.95 -19.64 18.88
N VAL A 676 12.36 -19.92 20.09
CA VAL A 676 11.64 -20.85 21.00
C VAL A 676 10.30 -20.23 21.45
N GLU A 677 10.19 -18.89 21.48
CA GLU A 677 9.01 -18.15 21.86
C GLU A 677 8.68 -17.13 20.76
N GLU A 678 7.49 -17.24 20.12
CA GLU A 678 7.10 -16.48 18.95
C GLU A 678 6.10 -15.35 19.26
N GLY A 679 5.77 -15.08 20.52
CA GLY A 679 4.78 -14.06 20.90
C GLY A 679 5.28 -12.64 20.64
N GLN A 680 4.50 -11.86 19.89
CA GLN A 680 4.71 -10.42 19.71
C GLN A 680 3.40 -9.67 19.96
N GLU A 681 3.45 -8.56 20.69
CA GLU A 681 2.33 -7.67 20.91
C GLU A 681 2.71 -6.23 20.57
N THR A 682 1.74 -5.43 20.17
CA THR A 682 1.90 -3.99 19.95
C THR A 682 0.96 -3.21 20.87
N LEU A 683 1.40 -2.02 21.28
CA LEU A 683 0.59 -1.12 22.09
C LEU A 683 0.70 0.31 21.53
N ARG A 684 -0.42 1.01 21.50
CA ARG A 684 -0.51 2.42 21.11
C ARG A 684 -1.02 3.23 22.29
N THR A 685 -0.32 4.30 22.67
CA THR A 685 -0.66 5.10 23.84
C THR A 685 -0.40 6.59 23.57
N SER A 686 -1.22 7.47 24.12
CA SER A 686 -1.04 8.92 24.02
C SER A 686 0.21 9.42 24.77
N ALA A 687 0.59 8.74 25.86
CA ALA A 687 1.82 8.97 26.62
C ALA A 687 2.74 7.75 26.51
N PHE A 688 4.02 7.90 26.87
CA PHE A 688 4.95 6.77 26.93
C PHE A 688 4.37 5.65 27.81
N PRO A 689 4.43 4.37 27.37
CA PRO A 689 3.64 3.26 27.96
C PRO A 689 4.17 2.75 29.30
N SER A 690 4.76 3.60 30.15
CA SER A 690 5.37 3.23 31.43
C SER A 690 4.47 2.43 32.36
N THR A 691 3.17 2.69 32.36
CA THR A 691 2.18 1.99 33.18
C THR A 691 1.96 0.54 32.75
N HIS A 692 2.13 0.23 31.47
CA HIS A 692 1.89 -1.10 30.89
C HIS A 692 3.14 -1.99 30.91
N ILE A 693 4.32 -1.41 30.96
CA ILE A 693 5.60 -2.14 30.82
C ILE A 693 5.77 -3.20 31.92
N LYS A 694 5.41 -2.89 33.17
CA LYS A 694 5.50 -3.86 34.29
C LYS A 694 4.59 -5.07 34.09
N GLU A 695 3.39 -4.84 33.61
CA GLU A 695 2.45 -5.91 33.27
C GLU A 695 3.02 -6.76 32.13
N LYS A 696 3.56 -6.15 31.09
CA LYS A 696 4.20 -6.86 29.98
C LYS A 696 5.38 -7.72 30.47
N TRP A 697 6.23 -7.17 31.32
CA TRP A 697 7.36 -7.89 31.90
C TRP A 697 6.91 -9.12 32.75
N SER A 698 5.78 -9.02 33.49
CA SER A 698 5.27 -10.17 34.25
C SER A 698 4.81 -11.32 33.35
N ARG A 699 4.58 -11.05 32.06
CA ARG A 699 4.24 -12.02 31.02
C ARG A 699 5.43 -12.39 30.12
N ASN A 700 6.67 -12.05 30.51
CA ASN A 700 7.88 -12.22 29.73
C ASN A 700 7.86 -11.49 28.37
N LEU A 701 7.12 -10.40 28.27
CA LEU A 701 7.06 -9.54 27.08
C LEU A 701 7.93 -8.30 27.33
N TYR A 702 8.98 -8.14 26.54
CA TYR A 702 9.95 -7.07 26.66
C TYR A 702 9.87 -6.11 25.49
N ILE A 703 10.12 -4.83 25.72
CA ILE A 703 10.16 -3.83 24.65
C ILE A 703 11.25 -4.22 23.66
N ASP A 704 10.89 -4.32 22.40
CA ASP A 704 11.81 -4.55 21.28
C ASP A 704 12.11 -3.23 20.55
N SER A 705 11.05 -2.48 20.22
CA SER A 705 11.20 -1.17 19.59
C SER A 705 10.09 -0.21 20.02
N VAL A 706 10.40 1.08 19.95
CA VAL A 706 9.48 2.18 20.27
C VAL A 706 9.61 3.27 19.23
N CYS A 707 8.51 3.88 18.82
CA CYS A 707 8.53 5.13 18.05
C CYS A 707 7.37 6.05 18.47
N TYR A 708 7.46 7.33 18.10
CA TYR A 708 6.41 8.32 18.31
C TYR A 708 6.02 8.95 16.98
N GLY A 709 4.74 8.96 16.67
CA GLY A 709 4.27 9.51 15.44
C GLY A 709 2.77 9.31 15.20
N ARG A 710 2.32 9.54 14.00
CA ARG A 710 0.91 9.46 13.65
C ARG A 710 0.41 8.03 13.61
N THR A 711 -0.66 7.73 14.34
CA THR A 711 -1.25 6.39 14.37
C THR A 711 -2.77 6.38 14.50
N VAL A 712 -3.42 7.51 14.61
CA VAL A 712 -4.84 7.57 14.97
C VAL A 712 -5.72 7.89 13.77
N SER A 713 -6.81 7.15 13.71
CA SER A 713 -7.96 7.39 12.84
C SER A 713 -8.76 8.59 13.30
#